data_449d2bdf8fd515b0941382f6e9af7b7e
#
_entry.id   449d2bdf8fd515b0941382f6e9af7b7e
#
_cell.length_a   1.000
_cell.length_b   1.000
_cell.length_c   1.000
_cell.angle_alpha   90.00
_cell.angle_beta   90.00
_cell.angle_gamma   90.00
#
_symmetry.space_group_name_H-M   'P 1'
#
loop_
_entity.id
_entity.type
_entity.pdbx_description
1 polymer ?
#
loop_
_entity_poly.entity_id
_entity_poly.type
_entity_poly.pdbx_seq_one_letter_code
_entity_poly.pdbx_strand_id
1 'polypeptide(L)'
;MNKQTLKAIIFAGLFAVPLIPFLVSSSFFFPFITTKAFAWRIIVEVIFAAWVLLALLDENYRPRKSFMLYALLFFLGVVGLSTLFSVDIAKSFWSNFERMEGYISLLHLGAFFVVISSVFREVDWKRWWNTSLAASALMVVYALFQLAGVIVIRQGGARVDGTFGNATYLAVYMLIHIFITALFLYRSRKDSTMRWVYTLLILGQVVTLYYTATRGAILGLLGGLLIVALLNIRNKEDKTIRKLSAGSLAAIMLLAGGFWLMKDTNFVRESPVLSRFSSISATELQSGGRSFVWPMAIEGFKERPIFGWGQENFVYVFQKYYQAEMYRLEPWFDRAHNTYLDWLVAAGLLGVLGYLSLYIITLYLIWRTDNNFSHVEKSIITGLLAAYAFHNLFVFDHLISYILFFSLLAYVQSREENILAKNIRLPELWVKRVALPAIAILFLLQFYFWNVKPLIANIYLIEALKSIQLQEFESAGDYLAKAYGASAAGRPEIVQHTANNAIFILTSGIPLQKKNEFYAFAKSAVLKEVENHPNEAKVELLAGSFLSATGLHDESLMHLEKAKSLMPAKQLVYFELGALYINMNERLKALEVFKTAYDLAPGYQEAKIIYLIGAIYAGDRVLENKLITELSKETIASDARIRSAYSVVGR
;
A
#
# COMPACT_ATOMS: atom_id res chain seq x y z
N MET A 1 -7.22 18.69 -33.63
CA MET A 1 -8.23 18.20 -32.65
C MET A 1 -9.04 19.43 -32.21
N ASN A 2 -10.36 19.35 -32.22
CA ASN A 2 -11.21 20.47 -31.81
C ASN A 2 -11.51 20.43 -30.29
N LYS A 3 -12.01 21.53 -29.71
CA LYS A 3 -12.31 21.63 -28.28
C LYS A 3 -13.31 20.57 -27.78
N GLN A 4 -14.27 20.18 -28.64
CA GLN A 4 -15.28 19.17 -28.29
C GLN A 4 -14.66 17.77 -28.15
N THR A 5 -13.77 17.40 -29.06
CA THR A 5 -13.04 16.13 -28.98
C THR A 5 -12.18 16.06 -27.72
N LEU A 6 -11.45 17.15 -27.37
CA LEU A 6 -10.66 17.22 -26.14
C LEU A 6 -11.53 17.02 -24.89
N LYS A 7 -12.68 17.71 -24.84
CA LYS A 7 -13.65 17.52 -23.74
C LYS A 7 -14.16 16.08 -23.67
N ALA A 8 -14.53 15.49 -24.80
CA ALA A 8 -15.03 14.11 -24.83
C ALA A 8 -13.99 13.13 -24.26
N ILE A 9 -12.72 13.26 -24.64
CA ILE A 9 -11.62 12.44 -24.10
C ILE A 9 -11.49 12.62 -22.58
N ILE A 10 -11.48 13.88 -22.11
CA ILE A 10 -11.35 14.18 -20.68
C ILE A 10 -12.53 13.59 -19.90
N PHE A 11 -13.76 13.82 -20.36
CA PHE A 11 -14.95 13.30 -19.68
C PHE A 11 -14.97 11.76 -19.68
N ALA A 12 -14.65 11.12 -20.80
CA ALA A 12 -14.59 9.66 -20.88
C ALA A 12 -13.59 9.11 -19.87
N GLY A 13 -12.38 9.68 -19.78
CA GLY A 13 -11.38 9.25 -18.81
C GLY A 13 -11.79 9.52 -17.35
N LEU A 14 -12.32 10.73 -17.06
CA LEU A 14 -12.80 11.04 -15.70
C LEU A 14 -13.93 10.10 -15.25
N PHE A 15 -14.87 9.74 -16.13
CA PHE A 15 -15.96 8.81 -15.79
C PHE A 15 -15.54 7.34 -15.80
N ALA A 16 -14.37 6.99 -16.37
CA ALA A 16 -13.77 5.66 -16.22
C ALA A 16 -13.12 5.44 -14.84
N VAL A 17 -12.67 6.51 -14.16
CA VAL A 17 -11.99 6.43 -12.88
C VAL A 17 -12.77 5.66 -11.79
N PRO A 18 -14.07 5.89 -11.56
CA PRO A 18 -14.86 5.12 -10.59
C PRO A 18 -14.93 3.61 -10.87
N LEU A 19 -14.58 3.16 -12.07
CA LEU A 19 -14.60 1.73 -12.46
C LEU A 19 -13.26 1.03 -12.24
N ILE A 20 -12.17 1.77 -11.97
CA ILE A 20 -10.84 1.22 -11.72
C ILE A 20 -10.83 0.13 -10.62
N PRO A 21 -11.60 0.21 -9.51
CA PRO A 21 -11.64 -0.86 -8.51
C PRO A 21 -11.92 -2.26 -9.06
N PHE A 22 -12.65 -2.38 -10.18
CA PHE A 22 -12.99 -3.67 -10.79
C PHE A 22 -11.90 -4.28 -11.67
N LEU A 23 -10.85 -3.51 -11.98
CA LEU A 23 -9.78 -3.98 -12.85
C LEU A 23 -8.84 -4.92 -12.08
N VAL A 24 -8.88 -6.20 -12.46
CA VAL A 24 -8.00 -7.26 -11.94
C VAL A 24 -7.60 -8.16 -13.09
N SER A 25 -6.32 -8.43 -13.27
CA SER A 25 -5.82 -9.33 -14.30
C SER A 25 -4.72 -10.23 -13.78
N SER A 26 -4.89 -11.54 -13.90
CA SER A 26 -3.88 -12.55 -13.55
C SER A 26 -2.64 -12.55 -14.46
N SER A 27 -2.65 -11.74 -15.53
CA SER A 27 -1.49 -11.53 -16.39
C SER A 27 -0.47 -10.57 -15.80
N PHE A 28 -0.73 -10.03 -14.60
CA PHE A 28 0.18 -9.12 -13.91
C PHE A 28 0.63 -9.68 -12.58
N PHE A 29 1.88 -9.43 -12.25
CA PHE A 29 2.41 -9.64 -10.90
C PHE A 29 1.75 -8.65 -9.96
N PHE A 30 1.23 -9.08 -8.80
CA PHE A 30 0.32 -8.34 -7.91
C PHE A 30 -0.95 -7.81 -8.61
N PRO A 31 -1.83 -8.70 -9.12
CA PRO A 31 -2.94 -8.36 -10.01
C PRO A 31 -3.94 -7.35 -9.43
N PHE A 32 -4.14 -7.32 -8.11
CA PHE A 32 -5.07 -6.42 -7.44
C PHE A 32 -4.55 -4.98 -7.32
N ILE A 33 -3.25 -4.77 -7.49
CA ILE A 33 -2.58 -3.46 -7.34
C ILE A 33 -2.09 -2.96 -8.69
N THR A 34 -1.23 -3.73 -9.37
CA THR A 34 -0.58 -3.28 -10.60
C THR A 34 -1.56 -3.00 -11.73
N THR A 35 -2.59 -3.85 -11.91
CA THR A 35 -3.62 -3.62 -12.94
C THR A 35 -4.31 -2.27 -12.77
N LYS A 36 -4.70 -1.94 -11.52
CA LYS A 36 -5.35 -0.68 -11.20
C LYS A 36 -4.41 0.51 -11.35
N ALA A 37 -3.17 0.36 -10.88
CA ALA A 37 -2.19 1.43 -10.90
C ALA A 37 -1.78 1.81 -12.34
N PHE A 38 -1.54 0.84 -13.21
CA PHE A 38 -1.26 1.11 -14.62
C PHE A 38 -2.47 1.73 -15.33
N ALA A 39 -3.67 1.18 -15.15
CA ALA A 39 -4.88 1.75 -15.73
C ALA A 39 -5.10 3.20 -15.28
N TRP A 40 -4.92 3.47 -13.98
CA TRP A 40 -4.99 4.81 -13.41
C TRP A 40 -4.00 5.77 -14.07
N ARG A 41 -2.71 5.41 -14.11
CA ARG A 41 -1.66 6.24 -14.70
C ARG A 41 -1.97 6.57 -16.16
N ILE A 42 -2.32 5.57 -16.96
CA ILE A 42 -2.66 5.73 -18.38
C ILE A 42 -3.85 6.69 -18.55
N ILE A 43 -4.94 6.49 -17.80
CA ILE A 43 -6.11 7.35 -17.85
C ILE A 43 -5.72 8.80 -17.52
N VAL A 44 -4.98 9.00 -16.42
CA VAL A 44 -4.60 10.34 -15.98
C VAL A 44 -3.68 11.03 -16.98
N GLU A 45 -2.70 10.34 -17.53
CA GLU A 45 -1.80 10.90 -18.54
C GLU A 45 -2.55 11.34 -19.81
N VAL A 46 -3.49 10.51 -20.29
CA VAL A 46 -4.33 10.84 -21.45
C VAL A 46 -5.20 12.06 -21.18
N ILE A 47 -5.91 12.09 -20.05
CA ILE A 47 -6.80 13.24 -19.73
C ILE A 47 -6.00 14.50 -19.41
N PHE A 48 -4.81 14.38 -18.82
CA PHE A 48 -3.95 15.52 -18.53
C PHE A 48 -3.38 16.14 -19.80
N ALA A 49 -2.87 15.34 -20.74
CA ALA A 49 -2.42 15.82 -22.04
C ALA A 49 -3.54 16.52 -22.81
N ALA A 50 -4.74 15.92 -22.86
CA ALA A 50 -5.92 16.53 -23.47
C ALA A 50 -6.33 17.83 -22.77
N TRP A 51 -6.26 17.87 -21.43
CA TRP A 51 -6.59 19.05 -20.65
C TRP A 51 -5.58 20.19 -20.85
N VAL A 52 -4.29 19.92 -20.91
CA VAL A 52 -3.28 20.98 -21.20
C VAL A 52 -3.60 21.66 -22.53
N LEU A 53 -3.92 20.90 -23.58
CA LEU A 53 -4.34 21.46 -24.87
C LEU A 53 -5.63 22.27 -24.75
N LEU A 54 -6.61 21.77 -24.01
CA LEU A 54 -7.89 22.45 -23.80
C LEU A 54 -7.70 23.78 -23.04
N ALA A 55 -6.88 23.77 -22.00
CA ALA A 55 -6.59 24.95 -21.17
C ALA A 55 -5.80 26.03 -21.94
N LEU A 56 -4.97 25.63 -22.92
CA LEU A 56 -4.30 26.56 -23.83
C LEU A 56 -5.28 27.20 -24.84
N LEU A 57 -6.30 26.45 -25.29
CA LEU A 57 -7.31 26.89 -26.26
C LEU A 57 -8.48 27.63 -25.62
N ASP A 58 -8.73 27.42 -24.33
CA ASP A 58 -9.94 27.95 -23.65
C ASP A 58 -9.65 28.23 -22.17
N GLU A 59 -9.65 29.51 -21.82
CA GLU A 59 -9.35 29.99 -20.48
C GLU A 59 -10.31 29.48 -19.38
N ASN A 60 -11.53 29.09 -19.73
CA ASN A 60 -12.52 28.57 -18.80
C ASN A 60 -12.12 27.20 -18.18
N TYR A 61 -11.13 26.53 -18.76
CA TYR A 61 -10.59 25.24 -18.30
C TYR A 61 -9.20 25.34 -17.67
N ARG A 62 -8.73 26.55 -17.41
CA ARG A 62 -7.46 26.78 -16.69
C ARG A 62 -7.62 26.50 -15.19
N PRO A 63 -6.50 26.17 -14.50
CA PRO A 63 -6.54 25.96 -13.07
C PRO A 63 -7.02 27.22 -12.35
N ARG A 64 -7.83 27.03 -11.34
CA ARG A 64 -8.31 28.11 -10.48
C ARG A 64 -7.35 28.29 -9.31
N LYS A 65 -7.00 29.54 -9.02
CA LYS A 65 -6.21 29.86 -7.81
C LYS A 65 -7.08 29.61 -6.58
N SER A 66 -6.66 28.72 -5.71
CA SER A 66 -7.39 28.37 -4.49
C SER A 66 -6.41 27.97 -3.39
N PHE A 67 -6.83 28.09 -2.14
CA PHE A 67 -6.04 27.57 -1.02
C PHE A 67 -5.79 26.08 -1.13
N MET A 68 -6.76 25.31 -1.65
CA MET A 68 -6.61 23.87 -1.87
C MET A 68 -5.53 23.55 -2.91
N LEU A 69 -5.49 24.26 -4.02
CA LEU A 69 -4.44 24.08 -5.02
C LEU A 69 -3.05 24.39 -4.43
N TYR A 70 -2.93 25.46 -3.64
CA TYR A 70 -1.66 25.81 -3.01
C TYR A 70 -1.23 24.78 -1.96
N ALA A 71 -2.15 24.25 -1.13
CA ALA A 71 -1.86 23.18 -0.19
C ALA A 71 -1.40 21.90 -0.91
N LEU A 72 -2.06 21.55 -2.00
CA LEU A 72 -1.67 20.41 -2.82
C LEU A 72 -0.28 20.60 -3.44
N LEU A 73 -0.01 21.76 -4.03
CA LEU A 73 1.31 22.06 -4.61
C LEU A 73 2.41 22.09 -3.55
N PHE A 74 2.11 22.60 -2.35
CA PHE A 74 3.02 22.55 -1.21
C PHE A 74 3.33 21.10 -0.82
N PHE A 75 2.30 20.26 -0.64
CA PHE A 75 2.47 18.85 -0.31
C PHE A 75 3.30 18.11 -1.37
N LEU A 76 2.93 18.23 -2.66
CA LEU A 76 3.66 17.61 -3.76
C LEU A 76 5.10 18.14 -3.86
N GLY A 77 5.32 19.43 -3.68
CA GLY A 77 6.63 20.05 -3.69
C GLY A 77 7.55 19.54 -2.57
N VAL A 78 7.02 19.42 -1.36
CA VAL A 78 7.75 18.88 -0.21
C VAL A 78 8.12 17.42 -0.44
N VAL A 79 7.16 16.58 -0.89
CA VAL A 79 7.45 15.16 -1.17
C VAL A 79 8.41 15.02 -2.35
N GLY A 80 8.32 15.90 -3.35
CA GLY A 80 9.29 15.96 -4.45
C GLY A 80 10.71 16.26 -3.98
N LEU A 81 10.86 17.26 -3.10
CA LEU A 81 12.16 17.55 -2.47
C LEU A 81 12.63 16.39 -1.60
N SER A 82 11.75 15.79 -0.80
CA SER A 82 12.06 14.59 -0.03
C SER A 82 12.54 13.44 -0.93
N THR A 83 11.92 13.24 -2.08
CA THR A 83 12.34 12.23 -3.07
C THR A 83 13.75 12.51 -3.60
N LEU A 84 14.08 13.77 -3.92
CA LEU A 84 15.40 14.15 -4.40
C LEU A 84 16.51 13.98 -3.34
N PHE A 85 16.18 14.19 -2.05
CA PHE A 85 17.11 14.04 -0.93
C PHE A 85 16.96 12.68 -0.22
N SER A 86 16.24 11.74 -0.81
CA SER A 86 16.00 10.42 -0.22
C SER A 86 17.26 9.55 -0.20
N VAL A 87 17.21 8.51 0.63
CA VAL A 87 18.26 7.48 0.66
C VAL A 87 18.30 6.69 -0.64
N ASP A 88 17.12 6.43 -1.22
CA ASP A 88 16.96 5.75 -2.49
C ASP A 88 15.96 6.53 -3.36
N ILE A 89 16.50 7.28 -4.31
CA ILE A 89 15.71 8.14 -5.22
C ILE A 89 14.83 7.30 -6.15
N ALA A 90 15.35 6.19 -6.66
CA ALA A 90 14.63 5.34 -7.60
C ALA A 90 13.42 4.68 -6.91
N LYS A 91 13.61 4.15 -5.71
CA LYS A 91 12.55 3.55 -4.90
C LYS A 91 11.50 4.60 -4.48
N SER A 92 11.94 5.79 -4.06
CA SER A 92 11.04 6.89 -3.71
C SER A 92 10.20 7.37 -4.90
N PHE A 93 10.75 7.37 -6.10
CA PHE A 93 10.05 7.79 -7.29
C PHE A 93 9.09 6.72 -7.83
N TRP A 94 9.56 5.47 -7.96
CA TRP A 94 8.81 4.38 -8.61
C TRP A 94 7.96 3.56 -7.64
N SER A 95 8.40 3.38 -6.38
CA SER A 95 7.94 2.32 -5.47
C SER A 95 8.26 0.91 -6.03
N ASN A 96 7.66 -0.11 -5.48
CA ASN A 96 7.69 -1.48 -5.95
C ASN A 96 6.35 -1.89 -6.61
N PHE A 97 6.27 -3.08 -7.22
CA PHE A 97 5.03 -3.57 -7.81
C PHE A 97 3.97 -3.95 -6.77
N GLU A 98 4.39 -4.27 -5.55
CA GLU A 98 3.48 -4.60 -4.46
C GLU A 98 2.65 -3.38 -4.02
N ARG A 99 3.21 -2.15 -4.09
CA ARG A 99 2.55 -0.91 -3.64
C ARG A 99 2.19 0.03 -4.77
N MET A 100 3.11 0.28 -5.68
CA MET A 100 3.00 1.26 -6.78
C MET A 100 2.64 2.68 -6.32
N GLU A 101 3.06 3.07 -5.13
CA GLU A 101 2.71 4.31 -4.45
C GLU A 101 3.88 5.31 -4.32
N GLY A 102 4.88 5.22 -5.20
CA GLY A 102 5.97 6.18 -5.28
C GLY A 102 5.52 7.60 -5.66
N TYR A 103 6.44 8.55 -5.65
CA TYR A 103 6.17 9.95 -5.99
C TYR A 103 5.49 10.13 -7.35
N ILE A 104 5.77 9.25 -8.31
CA ILE A 104 5.06 9.21 -9.60
C ILE A 104 3.54 9.11 -9.43
N SER A 105 3.05 8.33 -8.48
CA SER A 105 1.61 8.18 -8.24
C SER A 105 0.99 9.45 -7.64
N LEU A 106 1.73 10.17 -6.78
CA LEU A 106 1.30 11.47 -6.25
C LEU A 106 1.25 12.54 -7.35
N LEU A 107 2.19 12.53 -8.31
CA LEU A 107 2.15 13.42 -9.47
C LEU A 107 0.89 13.17 -10.31
N HIS A 108 0.50 11.91 -10.50
CA HIS A 108 -0.75 11.58 -11.20
C HIS A 108 -1.99 12.01 -10.41
N LEU A 109 -1.98 11.89 -9.07
CA LEU A 109 -3.07 12.41 -8.23
C LEU A 109 -3.19 13.94 -8.32
N GLY A 110 -2.05 14.65 -8.34
CA GLY A 110 -2.01 16.09 -8.57
C GLY A 110 -2.55 16.49 -9.95
N ALA A 111 -2.12 15.79 -11.00
CA ALA A 111 -2.62 15.99 -12.36
C ALA A 111 -4.14 15.74 -12.45
N PHE A 112 -4.62 14.63 -11.88
CA PHE A 112 -6.04 14.33 -11.80
C PHE A 112 -6.84 15.41 -11.08
N PHE A 113 -6.37 15.87 -9.91
CA PHE A 113 -7.00 16.94 -9.17
C PHE A 113 -7.14 18.21 -10.01
N VAL A 114 -6.07 18.62 -10.68
CA VAL A 114 -6.07 19.82 -11.53
C VAL A 114 -7.05 19.67 -12.69
N VAL A 115 -7.08 18.51 -13.35
CA VAL A 115 -8.00 18.24 -14.48
C VAL A 115 -9.45 18.29 -14.01
N ILE A 116 -9.81 17.48 -12.99
CA ILE A 116 -11.21 17.35 -12.56
C ILE A 116 -11.76 18.67 -11.97
N SER A 117 -10.94 19.39 -11.19
CA SER A 117 -11.34 20.68 -10.59
C SER A 117 -11.47 21.80 -11.61
N SER A 118 -10.73 21.74 -12.72
CA SER A 118 -10.78 22.73 -13.80
C SER A 118 -11.97 22.50 -14.77
N VAL A 119 -12.32 21.22 -15.00
CA VAL A 119 -13.26 20.85 -16.06
C VAL A 119 -14.68 20.68 -15.54
N PHE A 120 -14.87 20.07 -14.37
CA PHE A 120 -16.20 19.76 -13.86
C PHE A 120 -16.98 21.01 -13.41
N ARG A 121 -18.28 20.97 -13.70
CA ARG A 121 -19.30 21.90 -13.20
C ARG A 121 -20.21 21.14 -12.22
N GLU A 122 -21.14 21.82 -11.59
CA GLU A 122 -22.03 21.24 -10.56
C GLU A 122 -22.76 19.98 -11.03
N VAL A 123 -23.29 20.02 -12.25
CA VAL A 123 -24.01 18.88 -12.86
C VAL A 123 -23.08 17.68 -13.07
N ASP A 124 -21.82 17.93 -13.45
CA ASP A 124 -20.83 16.88 -13.71
C ASP A 124 -20.44 16.19 -12.40
N TRP A 125 -20.27 16.96 -11.32
CA TRP A 125 -20.02 16.41 -9.99
C TRP A 125 -21.13 15.50 -9.50
N LYS A 126 -22.39 15.90 -9.70
CA LYS A 126 -23.55 15.05 -9.35
C LYS A 126 -23.52 13.74 -10.14
N ARG A 127 -23.25 13.78 -11.45
CA ARG A 127 -23.16 12.60 -12.31
C ARG A 127 -22.00 11.72 -11.91
N TRP A 128 -20.82 12.30 -11.67
CA TRP A 128 -19.62 11.56 -11.33
C TRP A 128 -19.74 10.82 -10.00
N TRP A 129 -20.24 11.50 -8.95
CA TRP A 129 -20.49 10.83 -7.66
C TRP A 129 -21.55 9.73 -7.79
N ASN A 130 -22.61 9.92 -8.57
CA ASN A 130 -23.58 8.86 -8.82
C ASN A 130 -22.96 7.66 -9.57
N THR A 131 -22.02 7.89 -10.49
CA THR A 131 -21.25 6.81 -11.12
C THR A 131 -20.39 6.06 -10.09
N SER A 132 -19.74 6.79 -9.19
CA SER A 132 -18.96 6.19 -8.09
C SER A 132 -19.85 5.40 -7.12
N LEU A 133 -21.03 5.91 -6.80
CA LEU A 133 -22.02 5.21 -5.97
C LEU A 133 -22.57 3.96 -6.65
N ALA A 134 -22.81 4.00 -7.96
CA ALA A 134 -23.21 2.83 -8.74
C ALA A 134 -22.10 1.77 -8.75
N ALA A 135 -20.83 2.20 -8.91
CA ALA A 135 -19.68 1.30 -8.76
C ALA A 135 -19.63 0.67 -7.36
N SER A 136 -19.87 1.46 -6.31
CA SER A 136 -19.91 0.92 -4.93
C SER A 136 -21.07 -0.07 -4.73
N ALA A 137 -22.22 0.14 -5.38
CA ALA A 137 -23.34 -0.81 -5.36
C ALA A 137 -22.95 -2.16 -5.99
N LEU A 138 -22.28 -2.13 -7.14
CA LEU A 138 -21.75 -3.35 -7.76
C LEU A 138 -20.72 -4.05 -6.87
N MET A 139 -19.89 -3.29 -6.15
CA MET A 139 -18.94 -3.84 -5.19
C MET A 139 -19.63 -4.47 -3.98
N VAL A 140 -20.75 -3.90 -3.49
CA VAL A 140 -21.60 -4.51 -2.46
C VAL A 140 -22.13 -5.85 -2.97
N VAL A 141 -22.68 -5.91 -4.19
CA VAL A 141 -23.17 -7.16 -4.79
C VAL A 141 -22.05 -8.20 -4.87
N TYR A 142 -20.86 -7.80 -5.33
CA TYR A 142 -19.70 -8.70 -5.37
C TYR A 142 -19.34 -9.24 -3.98
N ALA A 143 -19.31 -8.39 -2.96
CA ALA A 143 -19.03 -8.80 -1.58
C ALA A 143 -20.10 -9.72 -1.00
N LEU A 144 -21.39 -9.54 -1.36
CA LEU A 144 -22.46 -10.46 -0.98
C LEU A 144 -22.28 -11.83 -1.63
N PHE A 145 -21.82 -11.92 -2.88
CA PHE A 145 -21.45 -13.21 -3.50
C PHE A 145 -20.25 -13.87 -2.80
N GLN A 146 -19.29 -13.08 -2.27
CA GLN A 146 -18.23 -13.65 -1.43
C GLN A 146 -18.78 -14.21 -0.12
N LEU A 147 -19.71 -13.52 0.54
CA LEU A 147 -20.37 -14.01 1.76
C LEU A 147 -21.22 -15.26 1.51
N ALA A 148 -21.83 -15.34 0.34
CA ALA A 148 -22.61 -16.53 -0.07
C ALA A 148 -21.71 -17.71 -0.50
N GLY A 149 -20.38 -17.56 -0.52
CA GLY A 149 -19.44 -18.61 -0.95
C GLY A 149 -19.38 -18.83 -2.47
N VAL A 150 -20.05 -17.99 -3.27
CA VAL A 150 -20.04 -18.08 -4.74
C VAL A 150 -18.72 -17.57 -5.31
N ILE A 151 -18.13 -16.55 -4.68
CA ILE A 151 -16.83 -15.98 -5.06
C ILE A 151 -15.85 -16.19 -3.93
N VAL A 152 -14.64 -16.63 -4.26
CA VAL A 152 -13.57 -16.89 -3.26
C VAL A 152 -13.06 -15.59 -2.64
N ILE A 153 -12.92 -15.59 -1.31
CA ILE A 153 -12.22 -14.54 -0.56
C ILE A 153 -10.71 -14.78 -0.69
N ARG A 154 -9.98 -13.85 -1.29
CA ARG A 154 -8.55 -14.00 -1.59
C ARG A 154 -7.63 -13.82 -0.39
N GLN A 155 -7.99 -12.94 0.53
CA GLN A 155 -7.21 -12.70 1.75
C GLN A 155 -7.29 -13.87 2.76
N GLY A 156 -8.18 -14.82 2.55
CA GLY A 156 -8.43 -15.94 3.46
C GLY A 156 -9.34 -15.59 4.64
N GLY A 157 -9.90 -16.64 5.30
CA GLY A 157 -10.85 -16.48 6.39
C GLY A 157 -12.20 -15.89 5.95
N ALA A 158 -12.91 -15.27 6.90
CA ALA A 158 -14.26 -14.72 6.68
C ALA A 158 -14.28 -13.23 6.28
N ARG A 159 -13.13 -12.62 6.01
CA ARG A 159 -13.00 -11.18 5.72
C ARG A 159 -13.19 -10.90 4.24
N VAL A 160 -14.32 -10.33 3.84
CA VAL A 160 -14.56 -9.96 2.46
C VAL A 160 -13.55 -8.91 1.98
N ASP A 161 -13.02 -9.11 0.79
CA ASP A 161 -11.98 -8.27 0.19
C ASP A 161 -12.36 -7.68 -1.18
N GLY A 162 -13.51 -8.09 -1.73
CA GLY A 162 -14.01 -7.63 -3.03
C GLY A 162 -12.99 -7.90 -4.14
N THR A 163 -12.85 -6.93 -5.02
CA THR A 163 -11.83 -6.92 -6.07
C THR A 163 -10.54 -6.20 -5.65
N PHE A 164 -10.37 -5.91 -4.35
CA PHE A 164 -9.17 -5.24 -3.83
C PHE A 164 -8.07 -6.22 -3.41
N GLY A 165 -8.43 -7.50 -3.15
CA GLY A 165 -7.49 -8.48 -2.61
C GLY A 165 -7.02 -8.18 -1.17
N ASN A 166 -7.63 -7.16 -0.53
CA ASN A 166 -7.36 -6.76 0.84
C ASN A 166 -8.63 -6.18 1.48
N ALA A 167 -9.09 -6.79 2.56
CA ALA A 167 -10.30 -6.38 3.25
C ALA A 167 -10.21 -4.95 3.84
N THR A 168 -9.01 -4.48 4.19
CA THR A 168 -8.81 -3.12 4.70
C THR A 168 -9.01 -2.07 3.61
N TYR A 169 -8.61 -2.38 2.37
CA TYR A 169 -8.81 -1.50 1.22
C TYR A 169 -10.29 -1.40 0.83
N LEU A 170 -11.00 -2.54 0.86
CA LEU A 170 -12.45 -2.54 0.68
C LEU A 170 -13.16 -1.75 1.80
N ALA A 171 -12.67 -1.86 3.04
CA ALA A 171 -13.26 -1.18 4.18
C ALA A 171 -13.23 0.35 4.04
N VAL A 172 -12.09 0.94 3.69
CA VAL A 172 -12.00 2.40 3.52
C VAL A 172 -12.78 2.87 2.28
N TYR A 173 -12.83 2.04 1.22
CA TYR A 173 -13.66 2.31 0.06
C TYR A 173 -15.15 2.42 0.47
N MET A 174 -15.66 1.47 1.25
CA MET A 174 -17.04 1.50 1.75
C MET A 174 -17.24 2.63 2.74
N LEU A 175 -16.29 2.90 3.64
CA LEU A 175 -16.35 3.99 4.60
C LEU A 175 -16.60 5.34 3.92
N ILE A 176 -15.82 5.68 2.90
CA ILE A 176 -15.97 6.92 2.15
C ILE A 176 -17.33 6.95 1.45
N HIS A 177 -17.72 5.85 0.80
CA HIS A 177 -18.98 5.78 0.05
C HIS A 177 -20.21 5.87 0.96
N ILE A 178 -20.19 5.37 2.20
CA ILE A 178 -21.28 5.52 3.17
C ILE A 178 -21.59 7.00 3.41
N PHE A 179 -20.57 7.83 3.66
CA PHE A 179 -20.76 9.27 3.88
C PHE A 179 -21.18 10.00 2.60
N ILE A 180 -20.61 9.65 1.45
CA ILE A 180 -21.04 10.24 0.16
C ILE A 180 -22.49 9.84 -0.14
N THR A 181 -22.90 8.59 0.11
CA THR A 181 -24.29 8.15 -0.06
C THR A 181 -25.22 8.91 0.91
N ALA A 182 -24.79 9.13 2.16
CA ALA A 182 -25.54 9.91 3.13
C ALA A 182 -25.72 11.38 2.68
N LEU A 183 -24.69 11.97 2.06
CA LEU A 183 -24.78 13.30 1.46
C LEU A 183 -25.83 13.36 0.35
N PHE A 184 -25.86 12.36 -0.54
CA PHE A 184 -26.83 12.29 -1.65
C PHE A 184 -28.22 11.91 -1.15
N LEU A 185 -28.36 11.08 -0.14
CA LEU A 185 -29.62 10.78 0.55
C LEU A 185 -30.24 12.06 1.10
N TYR A 186 -29.45 12.89 1.79
CA TYR A 186 -29.91 14.17 2.33
C TYR A 186 -30.37 15.13 1.20
N ARG A 187 -29.62 15.23 0.11
CA ARG A 187 -29.98 16.06 -1.04
C ARG A 187 -31.25 15.58 -1.77
N SER A 188 -31.48 14.29 -1.78
CA SER A 188 -32.63 13.66 -2.45
C SER A 188 -33.81 13.40 -1.51
N ARG A 189 -33.85 14.01 -0.33
CA ARG A 189 -34.87 13.75 0.71
C ARG A 189 -36.32 14.00 0.25
N LYS A 190 -36.51 14.83 -0.77
CA LYS A 190 -37.84 15.11 -1.38
C LYS A 190 -38.23 14.10 -2.47
N ASP A 191 -37.28 13.34 -3.02
CA ASP A 191 -37.51 12.30 -4.01
C ASP A 191 -37.62 10.95 -3.29
N SER A 192 -38.84 10.38 -3.27
CA SER A 192 -39.10 9.13 -2.55
C SER A 192 -38.32 7.95 -3.13
N THR A 193 -38.17 7.86 -4.45
CA THR A 193 -37.46 6.77 -5.12
C THR A 193 -35.97 6.81 -4.82
N MET A 194 -35.33 7.97 -5.01
CA MET A 194 -33.89 8.13 -4.74
C MET A 194 -33.59 7.97 -3.25
N ARG A 195 -34.49 8.38 -2.36
CA ARG A 195 -34.35 8.15 -0.92
C ARG A 195 -34.24 6.65 -0.59
N TRP A 196 -35.09 5.80 -1.17
CA TRP A 196 -35.02 4.36 -0.96
C TRP A 196 -33.76 3.76 -1.58
N VAL A 197 -33.38 4.17 -2.80
CA VAL A 197 -32.16 3.70 -3.46
C VAL A 197 -30.93 3.98 -2.59
N TYR A 198 -30.74 5.22 -2.12
CA TYR A 198 -29.57 5.54 -1.28
C TYR A 198 -29.65 4.90 0.10
N THR A 199 -30.83 4.71 0.68
CA THR A 199 -30.99 4.01 1.96
C THR A 199 -30.57 2.54 1.83
N LEU A 200 -31.04 1.84 0.82
CA LEU A 200 -30.65 0.46 0.57
C LEU A 200 -29.15 0.33 0.26
N LEU A 201 -28.60 1.29 -0.48
CA LEU A 201 -27.17 1.32 -0.76
C LEU A 201 -26.33 1.49 0.52
N ILE A 202 -26.71 2.41 1.41
CA ILE A 202 -26.03 2.58 2.72
C ILE A 202 -26.07 1.28 3.51
N LEU A 203 -27.22 0.61 3.58
CA LEU A 203 -27.35 -0.67 4.29
C LEU A 203 -26.39 -1.71 3.72
N GLY A 204 -26.34 -1.87 2.40
CA GLY A 204 -25.41 -2.79 1.74
C GLY A 204 -23.95 -2.44 1.99
N GLN A 205 -23.59 -1.15 1.91
CA GLN A 205 -22.24 -0.65 2.20
C GLN A 205 -21.84 -0.91 3.67
N VAL A 206 -22.74 -0.68 4.63
CA VAL A 206 -22.50 -0.94 6.05
C VAL A 206 -22.33 -2.44 6.33
N VAL A 207 -23.16 -3.29 5.75
CA VAL A 207 -23.02 -4.74 5.83
C VAL A 207 -21.68 -5.19 5.27
N THR A 208 -21.30 -4.70 4.08
CA THR A 208 -20.01 -5.02 3.48
C THR A 208 -18.87 -4.56 4.37
N LEU A 209 -18.91 -3.32 4.88
CA LEU A 209 -17.90 -2.79 5.80
C LEU A 209 -17.77 -3.67 7.06
N TYR A 210 -18.88 -4.08 7.64
CA TYR A 210 -18.89 -4.95 8.81
C TYR A 210 -18.14 -6.27 8.53
N TYR A 211 -18.44 -6.94 7.42
CA TYR A 211 -17.80 -8.21 7.06
C TYR A 211 -16.36 -8.08 6.54
N THR A 212 -15.85 -6.87 6.32
CA THR A 212 -14.39 -6.69 6.16
C THR A 212 -13.64 -6.96 7.46
N ALA A 213 -14.32 -6.93 8.60
CA ALA A 213 -13.77 -7.08 9.95
C ALA A 213 -12.58 -6.14 10.23
N THR A 214 -12.61 -4.92 9.64
CA THR A 214 -11.55 -3.92 9.76
C THR A 214 -11.88 -2.96 10.89
N ARG A 215 -11.30 -3.22 12.08
CA ARG A 215 -11.54 -2.45 13.32
C ARG A 215 -11.45 -0.94 13.12
N GLY A 216 -10.37 -0.46 12.50
CA GLY A 216 -10.14 0.97 12.28
C GLY A 216 -11.22 1.65 11.43
N ALA A 217 -11.76 0.98 10.40
CA ALA A 217 -12.80 1.53 9.55
C ALA A 217 -14.18 1.52 10.24
N ILE A 218 -14.51 0.46 10.99
CA ILE A 218 -15.77 0.37 11.74
C ILE A 218 -15.81 1.42 12.86
N LEU A 219 -14.73 1.55 13.64
CA LEU A 219 -14.63 2.59 14.66
C LEU A 219 -14.59 3.99 14.04
N GLY A 220 -13.93 4.15 12.89
CA GLY A 220 -13.94 5.38 12.11
C GLY A 220 -15.35 5.77 11.67
N LEU A 221 -16.16 4.82 11.19
CA LEU A 221 -17.56 5.07 10.86
C LEU A 221 -18.36 5.57 12.07
N LEU A 222 -18.24 4.88 13.21
CA LEU A 222 -18.93 5.26 14.44
C LEU A 222 -18.48 6.64 14.92
N GLY A 223 -17.18 6.92 14.92
CA GLY A 223 -16.62 8.23 15.27
C GLY A 223 -17.07 9.35 14.34
N GLY A 224 -17.08 9.09 13.01
CA GLY A 224 -17.58 10.06 12.03
C GLY A 224 -19.07 10.34 12.19
N LEU A 225 -19.89 9.30 12.41
CA LEU A 225 -21.32 9.46 12.69
C LEU A 225 -21.57 10.19 14.01
N LEU A 226 -20.75 9.95 15.03
CA LEU A 226 -20.79 10.69 16.29
C LEU A 226 -20.58 12.20 16.05
N ILE A 227 -19.56 12.55 15.24
CA ILE A 227 -19.29 13.95 14.90
C ILE A 227 -20.45 14.57 14.12
N VAL A 228 -20.99 13.86 13.12
CA VAL A 228 -22.19 14.33 12.37
C VAL A 228 -23.35 14.59 13.33
N ALA A 229 -23.60 13.68 14.25
CA ALA A 229 -24.69 13.81 15.21
C ALA A 229 -24.47 14.96 16.19
N LEU A 230 -23.26 15.12 16.73
CA LEU A 230 -22.91 16.22 17.65
C LEU A 230 -23.05 17.58 16.97
N LEU A 231 -22.65 17.73 15.73
CA LEU A 231 -22.78 18.98 14.97
C LEU A 231 -24.24 19.33 14.67
N ASN A 232 -25.12 18.34 14.54
CA ASN A 232 -26.53 18.54 14.18
C ASN A 232 -27.51 18.46 15.36
N ILE A 233 -27.11 18.05 16.57
CA ILE A 233 -28.00 17.91 17.72
C ILE A 233 -28.67 19.23 18.10
N ARG A 234 -28.01 20.35 17.82
CA ARG A 234 -28.51 21.72 18.07
C ARG A 234 -29.07 22.40 16.81
N ASN A 235 -29.28 21.64 15.71
CA ASN A 235 -29.84 22.21 14.50
C ASN A 235 -31.25 22.76 14.77
N LYS A 236 -31.40 24.08 14.61
CA LYS A 236 -32.68 24.79 14.86
C LYS A 236 -33.58 24.79 13.63
N GLU A 237 -33.01 24.64 12.44
CA GLU A 237 -33.69 24.75 11.16
C GLU A 237 -34.43 23.47 10.78
N ASP A 238 -33.86 22.29 11.09
CA ASP A 238 -34.40 20.98 10.71
C ASP A 238 -34.61 20.08 11.93
N LYS A 239 -35.89 20.06 12.42
CA LYS A 239 -36.30 19.23 13.58
C LYS A 239 -36.10 17.72 13.31
N THR A 240 -36.22 17.28 12.04
CA THR A 240 -36.03 15.86 11.67
C THR A 240 -34.57 15.47 11.81
N ILE A 241 -33.66 16.29 11.30
CA ILE A 241 -32.22 16.07 11.44
C ILE A 241 -31.82 16.08 12.91
N ARG A 242 -32.35 17.01 13.73
CA ARG A 242 -32.08 17.01 15.17
C ARG A 242 -32.52 15.73 15.86
N LYS A 243 -33.72 15.22 15.55
CA LYS A 243 -34.22 13.93 16.09
C LYS A 243 -33.37 12.74 15.64
N LEU A 244 -33.00 12.70 14.36
CA LEU A 244 -32.10 11.68 13.82
C LEU A 244 -30.74 11.71 14.51
N SER A 245 -30.18 12.90 14.74
CA SER A 245 -28.91 13.07 15.45
C SER A 245 -28.98 12.57 16.90
N ALA A 246 -30.06 12.91 17.63
CA ALA A 246 -30.29 12.40 18.98
C ALA A 246 -30.43 10.87 18.99
N GLY A 247 -31.20 10.32 18.04
CA GLY A 247 -31.34 8.87 17.85
C GLY A 247 -30.02 8.19 17.51
N SER A 248 -29.20 8.79 16.65
CA SER A 248 -27.87 8.27 16.30
C SER A 248 -26.93 8.26 17.50
N LEU A 249 -26.93 9.32 18.33
CA LEU A 249 -26.14 9.36 19.58
C LEU A 249 -26.59 8.25 20.55
N ALA A 250 -27.90 8.09 20.74
CA ALA A 250 -28.44 7.03 21.57
C ALA A 250 -28.07 5.63 21.03
N ALA A 251 -28.19 5.42 19.72
CA ALA A 251 -27.83 4.16 19.09
C ALA A 251 -26.32 3.85 19.24
N ILE A 252 -25.43 4.82 19.05
CA ILE A 252 -23.98 4.64 19.24
C ILE A 252 -23.68 4.28 20.71
N MET A 253 -24.30 4.96 21.67
CA MET A 253 -24.14 4.63 23.09
C MET A 253 -24.67 3.23 23.44
N LEU A 254 -25.82 2.85 22.89
CA LEU A 254 -26.40 1.51 23.09
C LEU A 254 -25.53 0.41 22.46
N LEU A 255 -24.98 0.64 21.25
CA LEU A 255 -24.06 -0.29 20.61
C LEU A 255 -22.76 -0.46 21.41
N ALA A 256 -22.17 0.66 21.87
CA ALA A 256 -20.95 0.63 22.67
C ALA A 256 -21.19 -0.04 24.05
N GLY A 257 -22.26 0.34 24.75
CA GLY A 257 -22.63 -0.24 26.03
C GLY A 257 -23.03 -1.70 25.92
N GLY A 258 -23.84 -2.05 24.91
CA GLY A 258 -24.25 -3.42 24.63
C GLY A 258 -23.05 -4.31 24.30
N PHE A 259 -22.13 -3.84 23.45
CA PHE A 259 -20.89 -4.55 23.18
C PHE A 259 -20.05 -4.75 24.46
N TRP A 260 -19.89 -3.73 25.28
CA TRP A 260 -19.15 -3.81 26.55
C TRP A 260 -19.72 -4.88 27.48
N LEU A 261 -21.06 -4.97 27.59
CA LEU A 261 -21.74 -5.97 28.41
C LEU A 261 -21.63 -7.38 27.83
N MET A 262 -21.55 -7.50 26.51
CA MET A 262 -21.57 -8.79 25.80
C MET A 262 -20.18 -9.29 25.37
N LYS A 263 -19.12 -8.52 25.53
CA LYS A 263 -17.77 -8.81 24.97
C LYS A 263 -17.20 -10.18 25.35
N ASP A 264 -17.59 -10.69 26.53
CA ASP A 264 -17.09 -11.96 27.08
C ASP A 264 -18.03 -13.16 26.81
N THR A 265 -19.18 -12.93 26.14
CA THR A 265 -20.15 -13.98 25.78
C THR A 265 -19.66 -14.81 24.60
N ASN A 266 -20.17 -16.06 24.48
CA ASN A 266 -19.88 -16.94 23.35
C ASN A 266 -20.33 -16.31 22.02
N PHE A 267 -21.43 -15.56 22.01
CA PHE A 267 -21.90 -14.83 20.83
C PHE A 267 -20.82 -13.89 20.25
N VAL A 268 -20.11 -13.16 21.10
CA VAL A 268 -19.03 -12.28 20.64
C VAL A 268 -17.77 -13.07 20.30
N ARG A 269 -17.39 -14.06 21.13
CA ARG A 269 -16.17 -14.85 20.94
C ARG A 269 -16.20 -15.71 19.67
N GLU A 270 -17.35 -16.26 19.32
CA GLU A 270 -17.53 -17.09 18.12
C GLU A 270 -17.76 -16.26 16.84
N SER A 271 -18.12 -14.99 16.97
CA SER A 271 -18.30 -14.10 15.82
C SER A 271 -16.97 -13.75 15.15
N PRO A 272 -16.79 -14.03 13.85
CA PRO A 272 -15.53 -13.72 13.15
C PRO A 272 -15.21 -12.22 13.07
N VAL A 273 -16.20 -11.35 13.30
CA VAL A 273 -16.05 -9.89 13.32
C VAL A 273 -15.92 -9.36 14.74
N LEU A 274 -16.89 -9.72 15.63
CA LEU A 274 -16.96 -9.15 16.97
C LEU A 274 -15.82 -9.63 17.88
N SER A 275 -15.33 -10.87 17.70
CA SER A 275 -14.17 -11.40 18.43
C SER A 275 -12.91 -10.54 18.24
N ARG A 276 -12.77 -9.91 17.10
CA ARG A 276 -11.64 -9.00 16.83
C ARG A 276 -11.69 -7.71 17.67
N PHE A 277 -12.85 -7.31 18.16
CA PHE A 277 -13.00 -6.17 19.06
C PHE A 277 -12.85 -6.58 20.52
N SER A 278 -13.28 -7.78 20.90
CA SER A 278 -13.11 -8.28 22.26
C SER A 278 -11.65 -8.62 22.59
N SER A 279 -10.83 -8.92 21.58
CA SER A 279 -9.40 -9.16 21.72
C SER A 279 -8.56 -7.89 21.90
N ILE A 280 -9.15 -6.69 21.78
CA ILE A 280 -8.43 -5.43 22.05
C ILE A 280 -8.09 -5.36 23.54
N SER A 281 -6.89 -5.81 23.88
CA SER A 281 -6.35 -5.80 25.23
C SER A 281 -5.07 -4.94 25.28
N ALA A 282 -4.69 -4.51 26.48
CA ALA A 282 -3.41 -3.82 26.66
C ALA A 282 -2.22 -4.68 26.19
N THR A 283 -2.34 -6.01 26.33
CA THR A 283 -1.32 -6.97 25.87
C THR A 283 -1.23 -7.02 24.34
N GLU A 284 -2.36 -7.02 23.61
CA GLU A 284 -2.36 -7.00 22.13
C GLU A 284 -1.79 -5.67 21.61
N LEU A 285 -2.07 -4.55 22.30
CA LEU A 285 -1.49 -3.26 21.98
C LEU A 285 0.04 -3.24 22.22
N GLN A 286 0.55 -3.98 23.20
CA GLN A 286 1.96 -4.04 23.53
C GLN A 286 2.74 -5.07 22.70
N SER A 287 2.12 -6.15 22.24
CA SER A 287 2.77 -7.25 21.50
C SER A 287 2.53 -7.23 20.00
N GLY A 288 1.64 -6.36 19.53
CA GLY A 288 1.34 -6.23 18.10
C GLY A 288 2.43 -5.49 17.32
N GLY A 289 2.52 -5.70 16.01
CA GLY A 289 3.55 -5.07 15.15
C GLY A 289 3.68 -3.55 15.32
N ARG A 290 2.59 -2.84 15.60
CA ARG A 290 2.59 -1.39 15.78
C ARG A 290 3.35 -0.92 17.03
N SER A 291 3.37 -1.72 18.10
CA SER A 291 4.12 -1.39 19.33
C SER A 291 5.62 -1.32 19.10
N PHE A 292 6.13 -2.04 18.11
CA PHE A 292 7.52 -1.99 17.68
C PHE A 292 7.73 -0.91 16.60
N VAL A 293 6.88 -0.90 15.57
CA VAL A 293 7.12 -0.12 14.35
C VAL A 293 6.88 1.39 14.57
N TRP A 294 5.93 1.79 15.45
CA TRP A 294 5.69 3.21 15.73
C TRP A 294 6.84 3.89 16.48
N PRO A 295 7.43 3.32 17.53
CA PRO A 295 8.65 3.86 18.12
C PRO A 295 9.80 3.97 17.11
N MET A 296 10.00 2.96 16.25
CA MET A 296 11.01 3.01 15.18
C MET A 296 10.77 4.19 14.24
N ALA A 297 9.52 4.42 13.84
CA ALA A 297 9.16 5.56 13.00
C ALA A 297 9.51 6.91 13.65
N ILE A 298 9.27 7.04 14.97
CA ILE A 298 9.62 8.24 15.73
C ILE A 298 11.15 8.42 15.81
N GLU A 299 11.90 7.36 16.05
CA GLU A 299 13.37 7.44 16.07
C GLU A 299 13.91 7.78 14.66
N GLY A 300 13.39 7.16 13.62
CA GLY A 300 13.74 7.50 12.23
C GLY A 300 13.46 8.97 11.88
N PHE A 301 12.33 9.51 12.34
CA PHE A 301 12.01 10.92 12.17
C PHE A 301 13.03 11.84 12.87
N LYS A 302 13.44 11.53 14.09
CA LYS A 302 14.43 12.34 14.84
C LYS A 302 15.76 12.50 14.09
N GLU A 303 16.15 11.50 13.31
CA GLU A 303 17.38 11.55 12.52
C GLU A 303 17.26 12.46 11.27
N ARG A 304 16.07 12.50 10.66
CA ARG A 304 15.82 13.29 9.43
C ARG A 304 14.53 14.12 9.54
N PRO A 305 14.48 15.14 10.42
CA PRO A 305 13.22 15.76 10.83
C PRO A 305 12.59 16.66 9.77
N ILE A 306 13.32 17.16 8.77
CA ILE A 306 12.82 18.16 7.82
C ILE A 306 12.26 17.50 6.56
N PHE A 307 13.07 16.72 5.85
CA PHE A 307 12.72 16.07 4.57
C PHE A 307 12.54 14.55 4.67
N GLY A 308 12.79 13.96 5.84
CA GLY A 308 12.65 12.52 6.05
C GLY A 308 13.67 11.66 5.28
N TRP A 309 13.31 10.40 5.11
CA TRP A 309 14.12 9.37 4.46
C TRP A 309 13.78 9.20 2.96
N GLY A 310 12.73 9.82 2.49
CA GLY A 310 12.12 9.58 1.18
C GLY A 310 10.95 8.59 1.26
N GLN A 311 9.99 8.76 0.36
CA GLN A 311 8.86 7.84 0.25
C GLN A 311 9.37 6.41 -0.03
N GLU A 312 8.70 5.37 0.50
CA GLU A 312 9.07 3.95 0.34
C GLU A 312 10.39 3.52 1.00
N ASN A 313 11.07 4.37 1.78
CA ASN A 313 12.37 4.09 2.39
C ASN A 313 12.30 3.73 3.88
N PHE A 314 11.13 3.36 4.38
CA PHE A 314 10.97 2.93 5.78
C PHE A 314 11.86 1.73 6.14
N VAL A 315 12.23 0.89 5.18
CA VAL A 315 13.11 -0.27 5.36
C VAL A 315 14.46 0.11 6.01
N TYR A 316 15.01 1.30 5.72
CA TYR A 316 16.26 1.79 6.32
C TYR A 316 16.09 2.14 7.80
N VAL A 317 14.93 2.65 8.19
CA VAL A 317 14.57 2.88 9.59
C VAL A 317 14.31 1.55 10.28
N PHE A 318 13.55 0.66 9.64
CA PHE A 318 13.23 -0.66 10.18
C PHE A 318 14.48 -1.49 10.50
N GLN A 319 15.43 -1.58 9.56
CA GLN A 319 16.66 -2.36 9.79
C GLN A 319 17.49 -1.81 10.95
N LYS A 320 17.58 -0.47 11.09
CA LYS A 320 18.39 0.19 12.12
C LYS A 320 17.85 -0.01 13.53
N TYR A 321 16.52 -0.02 13.67
CA TYR A 321 15.83 -0.10 14.96
C TYR A 321 15.14 -1.44 15.20
N TYR A 322 15.47 -2.47 14.40
CA TYR A 322 14.91 -3.80 14.54
C TYR A 322 15.16 -4.39 15.92
N GLN A 323 14.13 -5.02 16.48
CA GLN A 323 14.21 -5.71 17.78
C GLN A 323 14.04 -7.21 17.59
N ALA A 324 14.81 -7.99 18.30
CA ALA A 324 14.88 -9.44 18.12
C ALA A 324 13.52 -10.14 18.36
N GLU A 325 12.67 -9.59 19.24
CA GLU A 325 11.33 -10.10 19.56
C GLU A 325 10.35 -10.04 18.37
N MET A 326 10.67 -9.25 17.34
CA MET A 326 9.86 -9.13 16.12
C MET A 326 9.87 -10.39 15.23
N TYR A 327 10.63 -11.42 15.57
CA TYR A 327 10.62 -12.69 14.83
C TYR A 327 9.22 -13.31 14.67
N ARG A 328 8.27 -12.96 15.54
CA ARG A 328 6.86 -13.42 15.50
C ARG A 328 5.99 -12.66 14.50
N LEU A 329 6.52 -11.59 13.94
CA LEU A 329 5.80 -10.65 13.07
C LEU A 329 6.23 -10.82 11.62
N GLU A 330 5.79 -9.90 10.76
CA GLU A 330 6.24 -9.86 9.38
C GLU A 330 7.78 -9.75 9.30
N PRO A 331 8.43 -10.48 8.39
CA PRO A 331 9.89 -10.49 8.31
C PRO A 331 10.49 -9.12 8.00
N TRP A 332 9.77 -8.31 7.23
CA TRP A 332 10.19 -6.99 6.77
C TRP A 332 8.98 -6.05 6.77
N PHE A 333 9.09 -4.93 7.46
CA PHE A 333 8.10 -3.86 7.40
C PHE A 333 8.57 -2.78 6.43
N ASP A 334 7.74 -2.45 5.49
CA ASP A 334 7.95 -1.39 4.51
C ASP A 334 7.28 -0.07 4.91
N ARG A 335 6.41 -0.09 5.93
CA ARG A 335 5.64 1.05 6.44
C ARG A 335 5.35 0.96 7.93
N ALA A 336 5.05 2.11 8.54
CA ALA A 336 4.66 2.20 9.96
C ALA A 336 3.21 1.73 10.22
N HIS A 337 2.41 1.48 9.18
CA HIS A 337 0.97 1.19 9.28
C HIS A 337 0.19 2.30 10.03
N ASN A 338 0.60 3.53 9.81
CA ASN A 338 -0.02 4.76 10.27
C ASN A 338 0.37 5.86 9.29
N THR A 339 -0.59 6.36 8.51
CA THR A 339 -0.33 7.35 7.45
C THR A 339 0.44 8.58 7.93
N TYR A 340 0.20 9.03 9.16
CA TYR A 340 0.88 10.22 9.69
C TYR A 340 2.34 9.93 10.02
N LEU A 341 2.61 8.77 10.61
CA LEU A 341 3.99 8.32 10.87
C LEU A 341 4.70 7.97 9.56
N ASP A 342 3.99 7.40 8.58
CA ASP A 342 4.56 7.15 7.26
C ASP A 342 5.03 8.45 6.59
N TRP A 343 4.20 9.52 6.61
CA TRP A 343 4.61 10.84 6.10
C TRP A 343 5.69 11.50 6.94
N LEU A 344 5.66 11.27 8.27
CA LEU A 344 6.69 11.78 9.17
C LEU A 344 8.07 11.19 8.85
N VAL A 345 8.15 9.89 8.59
CA VAL A 345 9.39 9.23 8.17
C VAL A 345 9.74 9.57 6.73
N ALA A 346 8.77 9.51 5.81
CA ALA A 346 9.02 9.71 4.39
C ALA A 346 9.46 11.13 4.06
N ALA A 347 8.77 12.16 4.57
CA ALA A 347 8.97 13.54 4.17
C ALA A 347 9.13 14.52 5.35
N GLY A 348 9.42 14.00 6.54
CA GLY A 348 9.66 14.77 7.74
C GLY A 348 8.45 15.57 8.22
N LEU A 349 8.70 16.56 9.07
CA LEU A 349 7.66 17.46 9.58
C LEU A 349 6.92 18.19 8.45
N LEU A 350 7.64 18.63 7.42
CA LEU A 350 7.03 19.34 6.28
C LEU A 350 6.06 18.42 5.51
N GLY A 351 6.37 17.13 5.38
CA GLY A 351 5.49 16.14 4.74
C GLY A 351 4.18 15.95 5.49
N VAL A 352 4.24 15.77 6.81
CA VAL A 352 3.04 15.65 7.66
C VAL A 352 2.22 16.95 7.62
N LEU A 353 2.86 18.10 7.74
CA LEU A 353 2.16 19.39 7.66
C LEU A 353 1.51 19.59 6.29
N GLY A 354 2.19 19.21 5.21
CA GLY A 354 1.63 19.21 3.86
C GLY A 354 0.40 18.30 3.74
N TYR A 355 0.48 17.07 4.23
CA TYR A 355 -0.64 16.13 4.22
C TYR A 355 -1.82 16.64 5.08
N LEU A 356 -1.55 17.10 6.31
CA LEU A 356 -2.58 17.65 7.20
C LEU A 356 -3.20 18.94 6.65
N SER A 357 -2.43 19.75 5.90
CA SER A 357 -2.97 20.97 5.28
C SER A 357 -4.14 20.67 4.34
N LEU A 358 -4.16 19.51 3.68
CA LEU A 358 -5.27 19.08 2.83
C LEU A 358 -6.57 18.91 3.62
N TYR A 359 -6.51 18.35 4.82
CA TYR A 359 -7.66 18.22 5.72
C TYR A 359 -8.08 19.59 6.29
N ILE A 360 -7.11 20.36 6.79
CA ILE A 360 -7.37 21.68 7.43
C ILE A 360 -7.99 22.63 6.41
N ILE A 361 -7.44 22.73 5.20
CA ILE A 361 -7.99 23.60 4.16
C ILE A 361 -9.39 23.13 3.73
N THR A 362 -9.62 21.81 3.62
CA THR A 362 -10.96 21.28 3.33
C THR A 362 -11.96 21.70 4.40
N LEU A 363 -11.63 21.52 5.69
CA LEU A 363 -12.48 21.98 6.80
C LEU A 363 -12.70 23.48 6.77
N TYR A 364 -11.66 24.26 6.55
CA TYR A 364 -11.76 25.71 6.41
C TYR A 364 -12.73 26.11 5.28
N LEU A 365 -12.57 25.51 4.10
CA LEU A 365 -13.40 25.83 2.94
C LEU A 365 -14.87 25.45 3.13
N ILE A 366 -15.20 24.35 3.79
CA ILE A 366 -16.59 23.96 4.03
C ILE A 366 -17.25 24.77 5.15
N TRP A 367 -16.50 25.26 6.14
CA TRP A 367 -17.07 26.00 7.27
C TRP A 367 -17.03 27.52 7.13
N ARG A 368 -16.32 28.08 6.15
CA ARG A 368 -16.41 29.52 5.86
C ARG A 368 -17.81 29.89 5.35
N THR A 369 -18.19 31.14 5.49
CA THR A 369 -19.58 31.64 5.30
C THR A 369 -20.05 31.61 3.84
N ASP A 370 -19.13 31.76 2.88
CA ASP A 370 -19.46 32.04 1.47
C ASP A 370 -19.46 30.77 0.57
N ASN A 371 -19.84 29.62 1.13
CA ASN A 371 -19.95 28.37 0.36
C ASN A 371 -21.40 27.88 0.24
N ASN A 372 -21.67 27.12 -0.83
CA ASN A 372 -23.01 26.61 -1.15
C ASN A 372 -23.34 25.28 -0.42
N PHE A 373 -22.72 24.97 0.73
CA PHE A 373 -23.04 23.79 1.53
C PHE A 373 -24.00 24.15 2.67
N SER A 374 -25.08 23.38 2.83
CA SER A 374 -25.93 23.46 4.02
C SER A 374 -25.17 22.98 5.27
N HIS A 375 -25.65 23.34 6.46
CA HIS A 375 -25.04 22.90 7.72
C HIS A 375 -24.94 21.37 7.83
N VAL A 376 -25.94 20.65 7.36
CA VAL A 376 -25.96 19.18 7.36
C VAL A 376 -24.89 18.60 6.42
N GLU A 377 -24.75 19.17 5.24
CA GLU A 377 -23.72 18.74 4.27
C GLU A 377 -22.30 18.98 4.82
N LYS A 378 -22.08 20.16 5.44
CA LYS A 378 -20.82 20.47 6.15
C LYS A 378 -20.53 19.43 7.22
N SER A 379 -21.53 19.07 8.01
CA SER A 379 -21.40 18.07 9.08
C SER A 379 -21.08 16.68 8.53
N ILE A 380 -21.71 16.25 7.44
CA ILE A 380 -21.46 14.94 6.80
C ILE A 380 -20.03 14.88 6.26
N ILE A 381 -19.56 15.93 5.56
CA ILE A 381 -18.19 15.97 5.04
C ILE A 381 -17.17 16.01 6.18
N THR A 382 -17.45 16.74 7.27
CA THR A 382 -16.59 16.76 8.47
C THR A 382 -16.52 15.37 9.10
N GLY A 383 -17.65 14.67 9.23
CA GLY A 383 -17.69 13.29 9.71
C GLY A 383 -16.92 12.31 8.83
N LEU A 384 -17.01 12.46 7.50
CA LEU A 384 -16.22 11.70 6.55
C LEU A 384 -14.71 11.91 6.76
N LEU A 385 -14.27 13.17 6.82
CA LEU A 385 -12.86 13.50 7.03
C LEU A 385 -12.34 12.95 8.35
N ALA A 386 -13.13 13.07 9.43
CA ALA A 386 -12.76 12.53 10.73
C ALA A 386 -12.70 10.99 10.74
N ALA A 387 -13.67 10.32 10.10
CA ALA A 387 -13.69 8.87 9.96
C ALA A 387 -12.47 8.35 9.17
N TYR A 388 -12.15 9.02 8.08
CA TYR A 388 -11.00 8.68 7.24
C TYR A 388 -9.68 8.97 7.96
N ALA A 389 -9.57 10.12 8.63
CA ALA A 389 -8.39 10.46 9.43
C ALA A 389 -8.16 9.45 10.57
N PHE A 390 -9.24 9.02 11.26
CA PHE A 390 -9.15 7.98 12.29
C PHE A 390 -8.73 6.62 11.71
N HIS A 391 -9.28 6.22 10.57
CA HIS A 391 -8.87 5.00 9.88
C HIS A 391 -7.38 5.01 9.57
N ASN A 392 -6.85 6.14 9.09
CA ASN A 392 -5.46 6.35 8.71
C ASN A 392 -4.46 6.38 9.89
N LEU A 393 -4.94 6.41 11.14
CA LEU A 393 -4.09 6.14 12.33
C LEU A 393 -3.61 4.68 12.40
N PHE A 394 -4.32 3.74 11.75
CA PHE A 394 -4.05 2.30 11.89
C PHE A 394 -3.67 1.62 10.58
N VAL A 395 -3.59 2.37 9.49
CA VAL A 395 -3.27 1.88 8.17
C VAL A 395 -2.66 3.01 7.33
N PHE A 396 -2.10 2.67 6.20
CA PHE A 396 -1.65 3.62 5.18
C PHE A 396 -2.68 3.79 4.06
N ASP A 397 -2.62 4.92 3.37
CA ASP A 397 -3.42 5.17 2.18
C ASP A 397 -3.03 4.22 1.04
N HIS A 398 -3.97 3.97 0.16
CA HIS A 398 -3.75 3.25 -1.09
C HIS A 398 -4.39 3.99 -2.28
N LEU A 399 -4.05 3.59 -3.50
CA LEU A 399 -4.45 4.30 -4.72
C LEU A 399 -5.94 4.68 -4.73
N ILE A 400 -6.85 3.76 -4.41
CA ILE A 400 -8.29 4.04 -4.51
C ILE A 400 -8.77 4.98 -3.40
N SER A 401 -8.22 4.88 -2.17
CA SER A 401 -8.52 5.84 -1.10
C SER A 401 -8.04 7.24 -1.47
N TYR A 402 -6.86 7.36 -2.05
CA TYR A 402 -6.35 8.63 -2.57
C TYR A 402 -7.21 9.20 -3.70
N ILE A 403 -7.63 8.39 -4.67
CA ILE A 403 -8.51 8.86 -5.76
C ILE A 403 -9.79 9.47 -5.19
N LEU A 404 -10.44 8.80 -4.24
CA LEU A 404 -11.67 9.28 -3.61
C LEU A 404 -11.41 10.53 -2.77
N PHE A 405 -10.33 10.56 -2.01
CA PHE A 405 -9.95 11.72 -1.19
C PHE A 405 -9.65 12.95 -2.07
N PHE A 406 -8.82 12.81 -3.09
CA PHE A 406 -8.51 13.91 -4.02
C PHE A 406 -9.73 14.37 -4.82
N SER A 407 -10.67 13.47 -5.13
CA SER A 407 -11.96 13.82 -5.71
C SER A 407 -12.81 14.66 -4.75
N LEU A 408 -12.80 14.32 -3.44
CA LEU A 408 -13.48 15.11 -2.42
C LEU A 408 -12.86 16.50 -2.29
N LEU A 409 -11.53 16.61 -2.27
CA LEU A 409 -10.81 17.90 -2.24
C LEU A 409 -11.19 18.78 -3.43
N ALA A 410 -11.18 18.20 -4.64
CA ALA A 410 -11.55 18.91 -5.87
C ALA A 410 -13.03 19.29 -5.88
N TYR A 411 -13.90 18.44 -5.35
CA TYR A 411 -15.33 18.74 -5.22
C TYR A 411 -15.58 19.90 -4.25
N VAL A 412 -14.92 19.93 -3.09
CA VAL A 412 -15.03 21.05 -2.14
C VAL A 412 -14.50 22.34 -2.77
N GLN A 413 -13.34 22.29 -3.43
CA GLN A 413 -12.81 23.45 -4.16
C GLN A 413 -13.77 23.98 -5.22
N SER A 414 -14.52 23.11 -5.92
CA SER A 414 -15.43 23.53 -6.97
C SER A 414 -16.62 24.39 -6.48
N ARG A 415 -16.86 24.41 -5.17
CA ARG A 415 -17.91 25.20 -4.52
C ARG A 415 -17.44 26.58 -4.05
N GLU A 416 -16.16 26.89 -4.24
CA GLU A 416 -15.58 28.19 -3.91
C GLU A 416 -15.67 29.15 -5.09
N GLU A 417 -15.90 30.45 -4.84
CA GLU A 417 -15.73 31.50 -5.83
C GLU A 417 -14.24 31.69 -6.10
N ASN A 418 -13.81 31.25 -7.26
CA ASN A 418 -12.40 31.16 -7.59
C ASN A 418 -11.97 32.17 -8.66
N ILE A 419 -10.80 32.77 -8.45
CA ILE A 419 -10.16 33.66 -9.42
C ILE A 419 -9.43 32.80 -10.45
N LEU A 420 -9.77 32.94 -11.73
CA LEU A 420 -9.07 32.32 -12.84
C LEU A 420 -7.63 32.82 -12.92
N ALA A 421 -6.70 31.93 -13.36
CA ALA A 421 -5.35 32.32 -13.64
C ALA A 421 -5.30 33.37 -14.78
N LYS A 422 -4.34 34.34 -14.69
CA LYS A 422 -4.21 35.46 -15.61
C LYS A 422 -4.29 35.05 -17.10
N ASN A 423 -4.97 35.90 -17.91
CA ASN A 423 -5.16 35.71 -19.35
C ASN A 423 -3.82 35.78 -20.11
N ILE A 424 -3.27 34.64 -20.48
CA ILE A 424 -2.28 34.52 -21.56
C ILE A 424 -3.01 33.91 -22.75
N ARG A 425 -3.39 34.73 -23.73
CA ARG A 425 -4.00 34.23 -24.98
C ARG A 425 -2.88 33.86 -25.94
N LEU A 426 -2.71 32.57 -26.18
CA LEU A 426 -1.81 32.09 -27.22
C LEU A 426 -2.58 32.00 -28.56
N PRO A 427 -1.96 32.37 -29.69
CA PRO A 427 -2.58 32.20 -30.99
C PRO A 427 -2.93 30.73 -31.24
N GLU A 428 -4.14 30.48 -31.73
CA GLU A 428 -4.62 29.10 -31.99
C GLU A 428 -3.70 28.34 -32.95
N LEU A 429 -3.13 29.04 -33.93
CA LEU A 429 -2.16 28.48 -34.85
C LEU A 429 -0.90 27.99 -34.15
N TRP A 430 -0.42 28.74 -33.14
CA TRP A 430 0.74 28.35 -32.32
C TRP A 430 0.43 27.10 -31.50
N VAL A 431 -0.76 27.05 -30.89
CA VAL A 431 -1.19 25.86 -30.14
C VAL A 431 -1.25 24.63 -31.05
N LYS A 432 -1.78 24.75 -32.28
CA LYS A 432 -1.87 23.64 -33.23
C LYS A 432 -0.53 23.22 -33.82
N ARG A 433 0.38 24.17 -34.11
CA ARG A 433 1.65 23.88 -34.82
C ARG A 433 2.82 23.60 -33.87
N VAL A 434 2.81 24.11 -32.65
CA VAL A 434 3.92 23.98 -31.70
C VAL A 434 3.49 23.19 -30.47
N ALA A 435 2.46 23.65 -29.72
CA ALA A 435 2.10 23.01 -28.45
C ALA A 435 1.59 21.59 -28.64
N LEU A 436 0.71 21.34 -29.61
CA LEU A 436 0.14 20.01 -29.85
C LEU A 436 1.23 18.96 -30.19
N PRO A 437 2.13 19.18 -31.16
CA PRO A 437 3.22 18.23 -31.42
C PRO A 437 4.15 18.05 -30.21
N ALA A 438 4.51 19.12 -29.51
CA ALA A 438 5.37 19.05 -28.33
C ALA A 438 4.73 18.21 -27.20
N ILE A 439 3.46 18.48 -26.88
CA ILE A 439 2.71 17.72 -25.88
C ILE A 439 2.54 16.25 -26.31
N ALA A 440 2.28 16.00 -27.60
CA ALA A 440 2.17 14.64 -28.11
C ALA A 440 3.48 13.87 -27.98
N ILE A 441 4.61 14.48 -28.32
CA ILE A 441 5.95 13.87 -28.16
C ILE A 441 6.22 13.58 -26.68
N LEU A 442 6.05 14.58 -25.80
CA LEU A 442 6.26 14.42 -24.37
C LEU A 442 5.35 13.32 -23.78
N PHE A 443 4.08 13.29 -24.19
CA PHE A 443 3.13 12.24 -23.79
C PHE A 443 3.59 10.86 -24.25
N LEU A 444 4.01 10.70 -25.50
CA LEU A 444 4.47 9.40 -26.03
C LEU A 444 5.75 8.92 -25.33
N LEU A 445 6.70 9.82 -25.05
CA LEU A 445 7.91 9.50 -24.30
C LEU A 445 7.56 9.09 -22.86
N GLN A 446 6.77 9.90 -22.16
CA GLN A 446 6.32 9.60 -20.79
C GLN A 446 5.56 8.28 -20.75
N PHE A 447 4.57 8.09 -21.64
CA PHE A 447 3.76 6.88 -21.72
C PHE A 447 4.63 5.63 -21.92
N TYR A 448 5.61 5.70 -22.81
CA TYR A 448 6.52 4.59 -23.08
C TYR A 448 7.39 4.26 -21.86
N PHE A 449 8.05 5.25 -21.27
CA PHE A 449 8.99 5.02 -20.16
C PHE A 449 8.30 4.77 -18.81
N TRP A 450 7.14 5.37 -18.57
CA TRP A 450 6.45 5.31 -17.27
C TRP A 450 5.39 4.21 -17.20
N ASN A 451 4.89 3.74 -18.32
CA ASN A 451 3.86 2.70 -18.37
C ASN A 451 4.29 1.48 -19.17
N VAL A 452 4.65 1.63 -20.48
CA VAL A 452 4.90 0.47 -21.34
C VAL A 452 6.07 -0.37 -20.84
N LYS A 453 7.22 0.24 -20.55
CA LYS A 453 8.40 -0.49 -20.04
C LYS A 453 8.16 -1.17 -18.69
N PRO A 454 7.63 -0.50 -17.65
CA PRO A 454 7.29 -1.16 -16.39
C PRO A 454 6.24 -2.27 -16.52
N LEU A 455 5.23 -2.08 -17.38
CA LEU A 455 4.20 -3.07 -17.64
C LEU A 455 4.77 -4.34 -18.30
N ILE A 456 5.67 -4.19 -19.27
CA ILE A 456 6.38 -5.30 -19.90
C ILE A 456 7.24 -6.05 -18.88
N ALA A 457 7.96 -5.31 -18.01
CA ALA A 457 8.75 -5.92 -16.93
C ALA A 457 7.89 -6.75 -15.98
N ASN A 458 6.73 -6.21 -15.59
CA ASN A 458 5.77 -6.88 -14.71
C ASN A 458 5.18 -8.15 -15.34
N ILE A 459 4.83 -8.10 -16.65
CA ILE A 459 4.33 -9.27 -17.39
C ILE A 459 5.41 -10.34 -17.48
N TYR A 460 6.64 -9.98 -17.84
CA TYR A 460 7.72 -10.98 -17.90
C TYR A 460 8.01 -11.60 -16.53
N LEU A 461 7.90 -10.82 -15.44
CA LEU A 461 8.09 -11.36 -14.10
C LEU A 461 7.02 -12.42 -13.77
N ILE A 462 5.75 -12.16 -14.03
CA ILE A 462 4.70 -13.16 -13.75
C ILE A 462 4.82 -14.39 -14.65
N GLU A 463 5.21 -14.23 -15.92
CA GLU A 463 5.46 -15.35 -16.81
C GLU A 463 6.67 -16.19 -16.33
N ALA A 464 7.74 -15.57 -15.84
CA ALA A 464 8.85 -16.29 -15.21
C ALA A 464 8.38 -17.14 -14.03
N LEU A 465 7.55 -16.57 -13.14
CA LEU A 465 7.04 -17.30 -11.97
C LEU A 465 6.10 -18.46 -12.36
N LYS A 466 5.28 -18.29 -13.39
CA LYS A 466 4.46 -19.37 -13.94
C LYS A 466 5.33 -20.47 -14.53
N SER A 467 6.37 -20.12 -15.31
CA SER A 467 7.31 -21.08 -15.89
C SER A 467 8.05 -21.86 -14.80
N ILE A 468 8.42 -21.24 -13.67
CA ILE A 468 8.99 -21.92 -12.50
C ILE A 468 8.00 -22.95 -11.93
N GLN A 469 6.72 -22.57 -11.76
CA GLN A 469 5.68 -23.48 -11.26
C GLN A 469 5.44 -24.67 -12.19
N LEU A 470 5.58 -24.46 -13.51
CA LEU A 470 5.46 -25.50 -14.53
C LEU A 470 6.76 -26.27 -14.75
N GLN A 471 7.84 -25.95 -14.02
CA GLN A 471 9.19 -26.53 -14.18
C GLN A 471 9.83 -26.29 -15.56
N GLU A 472 9.37 -25.23 -16.25
CA GLU A 472 9.94 -24.77 -17.54
C GLU A 472 11.12 -23.81 -17.27
N PHE A 473 12.21 -24.34 -16.70
CA PHE A 473 13.30 -23.54 -16.13
C PHE A 473 14.09 -22.73 -17.15
N GLU A 474 14.19 -23.18 -18.41
CA GLU A 474 14.82 -22.41 -19.49
C GLU A 474 14.01 -21.12 -19.77
N SER A 475 12.71 -21.28 -20.00
CA SER A 475 11.79 -20.15 -20.21
C SER A 475 11.78 -19.19 -19.01
N ALA A 476 11.82 -19.73 -17.79
CA ALA A 476 11.86 -18.95 -16.57
C ALA A 476 13.09 -18.05 -16.50
N GLY A 477 14.29 -18.57 -16.80
CA GLY A 477 15.53 -17.81 -16.85
C GLY A 477 15.50 -16.71 -17.89
N ASP A 478 15.01 -17.01 -19.10
CA ASP A 478 14.87 -16.04 -20.19
C ASP A 478 13.88 -14.91 -19.82
N TYR A 479 12.75 -15.23 -19.18
CA TYR A 479 11.77 -14.24 -18.75
C TYR A 479 12.30 -13.35 -17.62
N LEU A 480 13.06 -13.88 -16.65
CA LEU A 480 13.69 -13.07 -15.60
C LEU A 480 14.69 -12.07 -16.20
N ALA A 481 15.52 -12.49 -17.15
CA ALA A 481 16.46 -11.61 -17.84
C ALA A 481 15.74 -10.52 -18.65
N LYS A 482 14.66 -10.86 -19.38
CA LYS A 482 13.83 -9.91 -20.12
C LYS A 482 13.13 -8.92 -19.17
N ALA A 483 12.60 -9.38 -18.03
CA ALA A 483 11.98 -8.52 -17.02
C ALA A 483 12.97 -7.48 -16.50
N TYR A 484 14.17 -7.91 -16.12
CA TYR A 484 15.24 -7.03 -15.62
C TYR A 484 15.68 -5.99 -16.65
N GLY A 485 15.81 -6.37 -17.90
CA GLY A 485 16.21 -5.47 -19.00
C GLY A 485 15.13 -4.49 -19.43
N ALA A 486 13.86 -4.78 -19.19
CA ALA A 486 12.75 -3.97 -19.67
C ALA A 486 12.61 -2.62 -18.93
N SER A 487 12.74 -2.60 -17.61
CA SER A 487 12.50 -1.40 -16.80
C SER A 487 13.34 -1.36 -15.53
N ALA A 488 13.61 -0.14 -15.02
CA ALA A 488 14.15 0.06 -13.68
C ALA A 488 13.06 -0.10 -12.60
N ALA A 489 11.79 0.17 -12.92
CA ALA A 489 10.67 -0.05 -12.01
C ALA A 489 10.50 -1.56 -11.75
N GLY A 490 10.40 -1.95 -10.47
CA GLY A 490 10.26 -3.35 -10.05
C GLY A 490 11.56 -4.18 -10.10
N ARG A 491 12.72 -3.59 -10.37
CA ARG A 491 14.01 -4.31 -10.35
C ARG A 491 14.30 -5.04 -9.04
N PRO A 492 14.12 -4.43 -7.85
CA PRO A 492 14.38 -5.13 -6.59
C PRO A 492 13.61 -6.45 -6.47
N GLU A 493 12.35 -6.46 -6.89
CA GLU A 493 11.51 -7.67 -6.87
C GLU A 493 11.96 -8.69 -7.92
N ILE A 494 12.31 -8.25 -9.12
CA ILE A 494 12.85 -9.12 -10.17
C ILE A 494 14.15 -9.76 -9.71
N VAL A 495 15.07 -9.00 -9.10
CA VAL A 495 16.33 -9.53 -8.55
C VAL A 495 16.08 -10.48 -7.40
N GLN A 496 15.15 -10.16 -6.50
CA GLN A 496 14.77 -11.04 -5.40
C GLN A 496 14.25 -12.38 -5.93
N HIS A 497 13.36 -12.38 -6.92
CA HIS A 497 12.85 -13.62 -7.53
C HIS A 497 13.93 -14.35 -8.33
N THR A 498 14.84 -13.64 -8.98
CA THR A 498 15.99 -14.23 -9.68
C THR A 498 16.89 -14.99 -8.69
N ALA A 499 17.29 -14.36 -7.60
CA ALA A 499 18.14 -14.96 -6.59
C ALA A 499 17.46 -16.16 -5.89
N ASN A 500 16.20 -16.00 -5.47
CA ASN A 500 15.45 -17.02 -4.74
C ASN A 500 15.20 -18.29 -5.57
N ASN A 501 15.12 -18.17 -6.91
CA ASN A 501 14.87 -19.31 -7.80
C ASN A 501 16.12 -19.80 -8.53
N ALA A 502 17.29 -19.17 -8.28
CA ALA A 502 18.52 -19.47 -9.00
C ALA A 502 18.92 -20.96 -8.90
N ILE A 503 18.87 -21.53 -7.70
CA ILE A 503 19.27 -22.92 -7.48
C ILE A 503 18.36 -23.89 -8.26
N PHE A 504 17.04 -23.66 -8.26
CA PHE A 504 16.12 -24.50 -9.04
C PHE A 504 16.46 -24.49 -10.54
N ILE A 505 16.79 -23.31 -11.10
CA ILE A 505 17.17 -23.17 -12.51
C ILE A 505 18.53 -23.81 -12.77
N LEU A 506 19.54 -23.54 -11.95
CA LEU A 506 20.92 -24.03 -12.14
C LEU A 506 21.07 -25.54 -11.94
N THR A 507 20.27 -26.14 -11.06
CA THR A 507 20.30 -27.61 -10.83
C THR A 507 19.36 -28.40 -11.73
N SER A 508 18.52 -27.72 -12.52
CA SER A 508 17.58 -28.36 -13.44
C SER A 508 18.28 -29.05 -14.61
N GLY A 509 17.52 -29.77 -15.44
CA GLY A 509 18.02 -30.49 -16.62
C GLY A 509 18.26 -29.63 -17.87
N ILE A 510 18.25 -28.31 -17.80
CA ILE A 510 18.48 -27.43 -18.97
C ILE A 510 19.92 -27.48 -19.47
N PRO A 511 20.18 -27.12 -20.76
CA PRO A 511 21.52 -27.13 -21.34
C PRO A 511 22.53 -26.30 -20.50
N LEU A 512 23.79 -26.79 -20.43
CA LEU A 512 24.85 -26.14 -19.65
C LEU A 512 25.10 -24.70 -20.11
N GLN A 513 25.00 -24.42 -21.41
CA GLN A 513 25.13 -23.07 -21.95
C GLN A 513 24.08 -22.14 -21.33
N LYS A 514 22.81 -22.57 -21.24
CA LYS A 514 21.72 -21.80 -20.64
C LYS A 514 21.92 -21.59 -19.15
N LYS A 515 22.44 -22.58 -18.42
CA LYS A 515 22.84 -22.43 -17.02
C LYS A 515 23.89 -21.35 -16.85
N ASN A 516 24.92 -21.34 -17.68
CA ASN A 516 26.00 -20.36 -17.62
C ASN A 516 25.52 -18.96 -17.97
N GLU A 517 24.67 -18.82 -18.99
CA GLU A 517 24.04 -17.54 -19.37
C GLU A 517 23.18 -17.01 -18.21
N PHE A 518 22.33 -17.85 -17.63
CA PHE A 518 21.48 -17.47 -16.51
C PHE A 518 22.30 -17.10 -15.26
N TYR A 519 23.33 -17.91 -14.93
CA TYR A 519 24.21 -17.61 -13.79
C TYR A 519 24.92 -16.27 -13.92
N ALA A 520 25.49 -15.99 -15.10
CA ALA A 520 26.16 -14.72 -15.38
C ALA A 520 25.20 -13.53 -15.23
N PHE A 521 23.97 -13.67 -15.76
CA PHE A 521 22.91 -12.69 -15.59
C PHE A 521 22.54 -12.51 -14.11
N ALA A 522 22.23 -13.59 -13.40
CA ALA A 522 21.76 -13.55 -12.02
C ALA A 522 22.82 -12.93 -11.08
N LYS A 523 24.10 -13.36 -11.21
CA LYS A 523 25.21 -12.78 -10.44
C LYS A 523 25.35 -11.28 -10.73
N SER A 524 25.33 -10.88 -12.00
CA SER A 524 25.44 -9.47 -12.38
C SER A 524 24.26 -8.65 -11.83
N ALA A 525 23.03 -9.17 -11.92
CA ALA A 525 21.85 -8.49 -11.44
C ALA A 525 21.85 -8.30 -9.91
N VAL A 526 22.23 -9.34 -9.17
CA VAL A 526 22.31 -9.33 -7.71
C VAL A 526 23.40 -8.34 -7.24
N LEU A 527 24.60 -8.39 -7.81
CA LEU A 527 25.68 -7.49 -7.41
C LEU A 527 25.38 -6.05 -7.79
N LYS A 528 24.71 -5.81 -8.93
CA LYS A 528 24.27 -4.48 -9.32
C LYS A 528 23.22 -3.89 -8.38
N GLU A 529 22.37 -4.77 -7.81
CA GLU A 529 21.39 -4.34 -6.82
C GLU A 529 22.07 -3.91 -5.51
N VAL A 530 23.14 -4.62 -5.08
CA VAL A 530 23.97 -4.20 -3.94
C VAL A 530 24.63 -2.85 -4.19
N GLU A 531 25.19 -2.61 -5.39
CA GLU A 531 25.76 -1.32 -5.75
C GLU A 531 24.72 -0.18 -5.72
N ASN A 532 23.50 -0.45 -6.15
CA ASN A 532 22.41 0.52 -6.14
C ASN A 532 21.89 0.81 -4.71
N HIS A 533 21.96 -0.17 -3.80
CA HIS A 533 21.42 -0.11 -2.44
C HIS A 533 22.45 -0.55 -1.36
N PRO A 534 23.62 0.12 -1.26
CA PRO A 534 24.80 -0.36 -0.51
C PRO A 534 24.61 -0.43 1.01
N ASN A 535 23.53 0.08 1.54
CA ASN A 535 23.22 0.09 2.97
C ASN A 535 21.82 -0.51 3.26
N GLU A 536 21.30 -1.35 2.40
CA GLU A 536 20.06 -2.07 2.64
C GLU A 536 20.36 -3.52 3.06
N ALA A 537 20.11 -3.83 4.36
CA ALA A 537 20.42 -5.15 4.94
C ALA A 537 19.72 -6.30 4.19
N LYS A 538 18.50 -6.05 3.65
CA LYS A 538 17.75 -7.04 2.88
C LYS A 538 18.47 -7.41 1.58
N VAL A 539 19.07 -6.44 0.90
CA VAL A 539 19.79 -6.63 -0.36
C VAL A 539 21.13 -7.33 -0.11
N GLU A 540 21.85 -6.93 0.94
CA GLU A 540 23.09 -7.59 1.35
C GLU A 540 22.84 -9.06 1.75
N LEU A 541 21.77 -9.32 2.51
CA LEU A 541 21.37 -10.68 2.89
C LEU A 541 21.02 -11.52 1.64
N LEU A 542 20.26 -10.97 0.69
CA LEU A 542 19.91 -11.62 -0.55
C LEU A 542 21.16 -12.00 -1.37
N ALA A 543 22.10 -11.05 -1.48
CA ALA A 543 23.36 -11.29 -2.20
C ALA A 543 24.19 -12.37 -1.52
N GLY A 544 24.34 -12.30 -0.21
CA GLY A 544 25.07 -13.30 0.56
C GLY A 544 24.47 -14.70 0.42
N SER A 545 23.15 -14.85 0.55
CA SER A 545 22.46 -16.15 0.37
C SER A 545 22.63 -16.70 -1.06
N PHE A 546 22.48 -15.83 -2.08
CA PHE A 546 22.69 -16.23 -3.48
C PHE A 546 24.13 -16.69 -3.75
N LEU A 547 25.12 -15.94 -3.27
CA LEU A 547 26.55 -16.26 -3.47
C LEU A 547 26.94 -17.54 -2.71
N SER A 548 26.44 -17.73 -1.49
CA SER A 548 26.60 -18.97 -0.73
C SER A 548 26.07 -20.19 -1.50
N ALA A 549 24.84 -20.07 -1.99
CA ALA A 549 24.17 -21.14 -2.73
C ALA A 549 24.87 -21.49 -4.07
N THR A 550 25.60 -20.52 -4.63
CA THR A 550 26.36 -20.72 -5.90
C THR A 550 27.85 -21.03 -5.67
N GLY A 551 28.29 -21.26 -4.42
CA GLY A 551 29.63 -21.72 -4.08
C GLY A 551 30.69 -20.61 -3.95
N LEU A 552 30.28 -19.34 -4.02
CA LEU A 552 31.18 -18.18 -3.85
C LEU A 552 31.24 -17.75 -2.38
N HIS A 553 31.83 -18.60 -1.53
CA HIS A 553 31.73 -18.49 -0.08
C HIS A 553 32.41 -17.23 0.47
N ASP A 554 33.57 -16.84 -0.06
CA ASP A 554 34.28 -15.63 0.43
C ASP A 554 33.52 -14.34 0.09
N GLU A 555 32.98 -14.24 -1.14
CA GLU A 555 32.13 -13.12 -1.55
C GLU A 555 30.84 -13.10 -0.69
N SER A 556 30.22 -14.26 -0.45
CA SER A 556 29.04 -14.41 0.41
C SER A 556 29.30 -13.92 1.83
N LEU A 557 30.44 -14.28 2.41
CA LEU A 557 30.80 -13.88 3.79
C LEU A 557 30.87 -12.37 3.93
N MET A 558 31.43 -11.64 2.94
CA MET A 558 31.48 -10.19 2.96
C MET A 558 30.08 -9.57 3.02
N HIS A 559 29.16 -10.06 2.22
CA HIS A 559 27.79 -9.54 2.18
C HIS A 559 26.98 -9.90 3.44
N LEU A 560 27.11 -11.11 3.94
CA LEU A 560 26.41 -11.53 5.17
C LEU A 560 26.95 -10.80 6.42
N GLU A 561 28.26 -10.57 6.53
CA GLU A 561 28.83 -9.75 7.62
C GLU A 561 28.37 -8.28 7.50
N LYS A 562 28.25 -7.77 6.28
CA LYS A 562 27.67 -6.44 6.05
C LYS A 562 26.19 -6.40 6.48
N ALA A 563 25.38 -7.40 6.10
CA ALA A 563 23.99 -7.52 6.54
C ALA A 563 23.88 -7.56 8.07
N LYS A 564 24.77 -8.33 8.75
CA LYS A 564 24.87 -8.40 10.20
C LYS A 564 25.20 -7.03 10.82
N SER A 565 26.11 -6.28 10.24
CA SER A 565 26.46 -4.94 10.71
C SER A 565 25.30 -3.94 10.60
N LEU A 566 24.46 -4.08 9.56
CA LEU A 566 23.29 -3.22 9.32
C LEU A 566 22.07 -3.62 10.17
N MET A 567 21.95 -4.91 10.54
CA MET A 567 20.79 -5.44 11.26
C MET A 567 21.18 -6.50 12.29
N PRO A 568 21.94 -6.14 13.34
CA PRO A 568 22.57 -7.09 14.27
C PRO A 568 21.59 -7.89 15.15
N ALA A 569 20.34 -7.42 15.29
CA ALA A 569 19.34 -8.11 16.09
C ALA A 569 18.49 -9.12 15.28
N LYS A 570 18.72 -9.25 13.94
CA LYS A 570 17.90 -10.14 13.11
C LYS A 570 18.46 -11.55 13.01
N GLN A 571 17.74 -12.50 13.56
CA GLN A 571 18.14 -13.92 13.63
C GLN A 571 18.42 -14.53 12.25
N LEU A 572 17.64 -14.15 11.22
CA LEU A 572 17.81 -14.68 9.87
C LEU A 572 19.22 -14.46 9.30
N VAL A 573 19.87 -13.35 9.64
CA VAL A 573 21.25 -13.07 9.18
C VAL A 573 22.23 -14.08 9.76
N TYR A 574 22.06 -14.45 11.02
CA TYR A 574 22.90 -15.47 11.67
C TYR A 574 22.58 -16.88 11.17
N PHE A 575 21.34 -17.16 10.76
CA PHE A 575 21.00 -18.43 10.13
C PHE A 575 21.74 -18.61 8.81
N GLU A 576 21.77 -17.57 7.97
CA GLU A 576 22.51 -17.61 6.69
C GLU A 576 24.03 -17.67 6.89
N LEU A 577 24.58 -16.91 7.85
CA LEU A 577 25.99 -16.97 8.21
C LEU A 577 26.39 -18.36 8.71
N GLY A 578 25.60 -18.97 9.57
CA GLY A 578 25.88 -20.30 10.08
C GLY A 578 25.78 -21.37 9.01
N ALA A 579 24.80 -21.26 8.10
CA ALA A 579 24.69 -22.14 6.93
C ALA A 579 25.92 -22.01 6.01
N LEU A 580 26.39 -20.77 5.77
CA LEU A 580 27.63 -20.53 5.04
C LEU A 580 28.84 -21.18 5.72
N TYR A 581 29.01 -21.03 7.04
CA TYR A 581 30.11 -21.66 7.77
C TYR A 581 30.04 -23.19 7.74
N ILE A 582 28.84 -23.79 7.72
CA ILE A 582 28.70 -25.23 7.49
C ILE A 582 29.21 -25.60 6.09
N ASN A 583 28.85 -24.85 5.06
CA ASN A 583 29.30 -25.08 3.68
C ASN A 583 30.82 -24.93 3.54
N MET A 584 31.43 -24.04 4.32
CA MET A 584 32.89 -23.87 4.41
C MET A 584 33.58 -24.92 5.31
N ASN A 585 32.83 -25.86 5.88
CA ASN A 585 33.27 -26.84 6.89
C ASN A 585 33.84 -26.23 8.19
N GLU A 586 33.45 -24.96 8.48
CA GLU A 586 33.85 -24.25 9.71
C GLU A 586 32.79 -24.44 10.80
N ARG A 587 32.60 -25.69 11.25
CA ARG A 587 31.48 -26.13 12.11
C ARG A 587 31.40 -25.42 13.45
N LEU A 588 32.56 -25.06 14.07
CA LEU A 588 32.59 -24.34 15.34
C LEU A 588 32.14 -22.90 15.19
N LYS A 589 32.52 -22.22 14.11
CA LYS A 589 32.01 -20.86 13.83
C LYS A 589 30.51 -20.89 13.54
N ALA A 590 30.01 -21.91 12.80
CA ALA A 590 28.59 -22.10 12.60
C ALA A 590 27.82 -22.21 13.93
N LEU A 591 28.35 -23.02 14.88
CA LEU A 591 27.75 -23.17 16.21
C LEU A 591 27.71 -21.85 16.97
N GLU A 592 28.78 -21.05 16.92
CA GLU A 592 28.85 -19.75 17.59
C GLU A 592 27.82 -18.75 17.09
N VAL A 593 27.66 -18.63 15.74
CA VAL A 593 26.67 -17.70 15.17
C VAL A 593 25.25 -18.20 15.39
N PHE A 594 24.98 -19.49 15.37
CA PHE A 594 23.67 -20.05 15.71
C PHE A 594 23.33 -19.86 17.19
N LYS A 595 24.35 -19.97 18.09
CA LYS A 595 24.18 -19.59 19.50
C LYS A 595 23.76 -18.12 19.62
N THR A 596 24.41 -17.23 18.88
CA THR A 596 24.06 -15.80 18.90
C THR A 596 22.60 -15.58 18.48
N ALA A 597 22.14 -16.24 17.42
CA ALA A 597 20.74 -16.18 16.99
C ALA A 597 19.76 -16.67 18.05
N TYR A 598 20.11 -17.75 18.77
CA TYR A 598 19.32 -18.29 19.87
C TYR A 598 19.31 -17.33 21.08
N ASP A 599 20.45 -16.76 21.46
CA ASP A 599 20.57 -15.85 22.59
C ASP A 599 19.80 -14.54 22.38
N LEU A 600 19.65 -14.08 21.12
CA LEU A 600 18.83 -12.91 20.75
C LEU A 600 17.35 -13.10 21.10
N ALA A 601 16.81 -14.31 20.97
CA ALA A 601 15.43 -14.63 21.29
C ALA A 601 15.27 -16.13 21.65
N PRO A 602 15.53 -16.55 22.89
CA PRO A 602 15.48 -17.97 23.29
C PRO A 602 14.09 -18.62 23.12
N GLY A 603 13.03 -17.80 23.08
CA GLY A 603 11.67 -18.25 22.79
C GLY A 603 11.39 -18.52 21.31
N TYR A 604 12.32 -18.23 20.42
CA TYR A 604 12.17 -18.48 18.99
C TYR A 604 12.50 -19.94 18.64
N GLN A 605 11.48 -20.74 18.35
CA GLN A 605 11.63 -22.17 18.07
C GLN A 605 12.59 -22.43 16.91
N GLU A 606 12.54 -21.63 15.83
CA GLU A 606 13.43 -21.77 14.69
C GLU A 606 14.91 -21.56 15.07
N ALA A 607 15.20 -20.53 15.87
CA ALA A 607 16.57 -20.31 16.37
C ALA A 607 17.08 -21.48 17.21
N LYS A 608 16.20 -22.12 18.00
CA LYS A 608 16.53 -23.31 18.78
C LYS A 608 16.81 -24.52 17.88
N ILE A 609 16.02 -24.72 16.82
CA ILE A 609 16.22 -25.79 15.81
C ILE A 609 17.58 -25.60 15.13
N ILE A 610 17.86 -24.39 14.66
CA ILE A 610 19.11 -24.07 13.96
C ILE A 610 20.32 -24.24 14.90
N TYR A 611 20.19 -23.88 16.19
CA TYR A 611 21.23 -24.07 17.17
C TYR A 611 21.47 -25.56 17.46
N LEU A 612 20.41 -26.40 17.50
CA LEU A 612 20.54 -27.85 17.56
C LEU A 612 21.29 -28.43 16.34
N ILE A 613 20.96 -27.96 15.14
CA ILE A 613 21.65 -28.34 13.90
C ILE A 613 23.15 -28.00 14.00
N GLY A 614 23.50 -26.81 14.51
CA GLY A 614 24.88 -26.42 14.78
C GLY A 614 25.59 -27.34 15.77
N ALA A 615 24.94 -27.73 16.86
CA ALA A 615 25.49 -28.68 17.83
C ALA A 615 25.76 -30.08 17.23
N ILE A 616 24.84 -30.55 16.37
CA ILE A 616 25.01 -31.83 15.63
C ILE A 616 26.24 -31.78 14.72
N TYR A 617 26.38 -30.72 13.89
CA TYR A 617 27.53 -30.54 13.00
C TYR A 617 28.85 -30.38 13.75
N ALA A 618 28.85 -29.66 14.89
CA ALA A 618 30.03 -29.46 15.73
C ALA A 618 30.38 -30.70 16.58
N GLY A 619 29.50 -31.69 16.71
CA GLY A 619 29.68 -32.88 17.53
C GLY A 619 29.53 -32.62 19.02
N ASP A 620 28.93 -31.51 19.44
CA ASP A 620 28.68 -31.16 20.86
C ASP A 620 27.50 -31.95 21.41
N ARG A 621 27.75 -33.15 21.89
CA ARG A 621 26.73 -34.07 22.44
C ARG A 621 26.04 -33.55 23.69
N VAL A 622 26.72 -32.76 24.52
CA VAL A 622 26.12 -32.22 25.75
C VAL A 622 25.07 -31.18 25.38
N LEU A 623 25.43 -30.27 24.51
CA LEU A 623 24.50 -29.23 24.02
C LEU A 623 23.36 -29.85 23.19
N GLU A 624 23.66 -30.81 22.33
CA GLU A 624 22.67 -31.54 21.52
C GLU A 624 21.61 -32.16 22.43
N ASN A 625 22.02 -32.94 23.44
CA ASN A 625 21.07 -33.58 24.37
C ASN A 625 20.24 -32.55 25.14
N LYS A 626 20.83 -31.44 25.55
CA LYS A 626 20.10 -30.33 26.18
C LYS A 626 19.02 -29.78 25.27
N LEU A 627 19.37 -29.40 24.05
CA LEU A 627 18.41 -28.79 23.10
C LEU A 627 17.30 -29.76 22.65
N ILE A 628 17.61 -31.05 22.58
CA ILE A 628 16.60 -32.11 22.30
C ILE A 628 15.54 -32.13 23.41
N THR A 629 15.93 -31.96 24.69
CA THR A 629 14.95 -31.96 25.79
C THR A 629 14.06 -30.71 25.78
N GLU A 630 14.50 -29.64 25.16
CA GLU A 630 13.79 -28.36 25.06
C GLU A 630 12.85 -28.29 23.82
N LEU A 631 12.94 -29.24 22.89
CA LEU A 631 12.11 -29.33 21.69
C LEU A 631 11.11 -30.50 21.80
N SER A 632 9.96 -30.38 21.14
CA SER A 632 9.01 -31.49 21.08
C SER A 632 9.56 -32.62 20.19
N LYS A 633 9.26 -33.89 20.57
CA LYS A 633 9.62 -35.05 19.76
C LYS A 633 9.08 -34.96 18.35
N GLU A 634 7.89 -34.40 18.19
CA GLU A 634 7.27 -34.19 16.89
C GLU A 634 8.06 -33.20 16.03
N THR A 635 8.50 -32.07 16.59
CA THR A 635 9.36 -31.10 15.90
C THR A 635 10.66 -31.76 15.41
N ILE A 636 11.34 -32.51 16.26
CA ILE A 636 12.61 -33.18 15.91
C ILE A 636 12.38 -34.21 14.79
N ALA A 637 11.31 -34.99 14.88
CA ALA A 637 11.01 -36.04 13.89
C ALA A 637 10.56 -35.46 12.55
N SER A 638 9.86 -34.33 12.52
CA SER A 638 9.30 -33.74 11.30
C SER A 638 10.30 -32.86 10.55
N ASP A 639 11.28 -32.24 11.22
CA ASP A 639 12.23 -31.32 10.58
C ASP A 639 13.26 -32.06 9.72
N ALA A 640 13.19 -31.85 8.39
CA ALA A 640 14.08 -32.48 7.44
C ALA A 640 15.55 -32.05 7.59
N ARG A 641 15.81 -30.84 8.08
CA ARG A 641 17.16 -30.28 8.27
C ARG A 641 17.89 -30.97 9.43
N ILE A 642 17.16 -31.27 10.52
CA ILE A 642 17.71 -32.07 11.64
C ILE A 642 18.08 -33.46 11.15
N ARG A 643 17.19 -34.15 10.40
CA ARG A 643 17.47 -35.46 9.82
C ARG A 643 18.68 -35.45 8.87
N SER A 644 18.75 -34.43 8.01
CA SER A 644 19.89 -34.25 7.11
C SER A 644 21.19 -34.03 7.88
N ALA A 645 21.19 -33.23 8.96
CA ALA A 645 22.37 -33.01 9.79
C ALA A 645 22.88 -34.31 10.40
N TYR A 646 21.98 -35.16 10.95
CA TYR A 646 22.36 -36.49 11.47
C TYR A 646 22.94 -37.40 10.37
N SER A 647 22.31 -37.43 9.20
CA SER A 647 22.81 -38.23 8.07
C SER A 647 24.22 -37.81 7.63
N VAL A 648 24.47 -36.49 7.54
CA VAL A 648 25.79 -35.95 7.13
C VAL A 648 26.89 -36.28 8.13
N VAL A 649 26.57 -36.31 9.43
CA VAL A 649 27.54 -36.69 10.47
C VAL A 649 27.60 -38.21 10.75
N GLY A 650 26.90 -39.02 9.93
CA GLY A 650 26.88 -40.48 10.03
C GLY A 650 26.07 -41.04 11.20
N ARG A 651 24.98 -40.41 11.54
CA ARG A 651 24.12 -40.71 12.70
C ARG A 651 22.66 -40.85 12.38
#